data_764f39ca5022981d105bc5e08fac5498
#
_entry.id   764f39ca5022981d105bc5e08fac5498
#
_cell.length_a   1.000
_cell.length_b   1.000
_cell.length_c   1.000
_cell.angle_alpha   90.00
_cell.angle_beta   90.00
_cell.angle_gamma   90.00
#
_symmetry.space_group_name_H-M   'P 1'
#
loop_
_entity.id
_entity.type
_entity.pdbx_description
1 polymer ?
#
loop_
_entity_poly.entity_id
_entity_poly.type
_entity_poly.pdbx_seq_one_letter_code
_entity_poly.pdbx_strand_id
1 'polypeptide(L)'
;MARDLKFTRNIGIAAHIDAGKTTTTERILYYAGVSHKIGEVHDGAATMDWMEQEQERGITITSAATTVGWKYRDQDYHINIIDTPGHVDFTVEVNRSLRVLDGLVFLFSAVDGVEPQSETNWRLANNYNVARIGFVNKMDRSGADFLNVCKQVKEMLGSYAVPLQLPIGAEEGFEGVVDLVNFRGIKWNEADKGMTFTEVPIPDDMLEEATEYREKLLEAVAEFDESLMEKYFEDPASISEDEILAALRAATISMKIVPMLCGSSFKNKGVQTMLDYVMAILPSPMDKEGVKGTHPDTGAEILRKPSESEPFAALAFKIATDPYVGRLCFIRAYSGGLDSGSYVLNNRSGNKERISRIFQMHANKQNAIERLGAGDIGAVVGFKDIKTGDTLSDEKHPIILEAMDFPEPVIGYAIEPKKTADADNFSKAITKLIEEDPTLQVESNEETGQTIIKGMGELHLEIIIDRMRREFKVEVNQGAPQVAYKESLTKTTEHREVYKKQSGGRGKFADIVFEIGPREDDKPGLEFVNNIVGGVIPREFIPAVQKGFEEAMKTGALAGYPMDSMKVRLFHGSYHDVDSDSLSFELAARMGYKESAKQAGAKLMEPIMAVDVVTPDEYTGPITGDLNRRRGIMKGMDSRQGAVILKADVPLSELFGYVTDLRTMSSGRATASLTFSHYEFVPQNIADEVVKKAKGL
;
A
#
# COMPACT_ATOMS: atom_id res chain seq x y z
N MET A 1 -27.82 20.68 -4.43
CA MET A 1 -28.39 19.50 -5.08
C MET A 1 -27.45 18.34 -4.84
N ALA A 2 -27.97 17.14 -4.59
CA ALA A 2 -27.12 15.94 -4.49
C ALA A 2 -26.41 15.75 -5.85
N ARG A 3 -25.10 15.45 -5.80
CA ARG A 3 -24.29 15.22 -7.01
C ARG A 3 -24.68 13.89 -7.64
N ASP A 4 -24.77 13.83 -8.95
CA ASP A 4 -24.96 12.55 -9.65
C ASP A 4 -23.64 11.76 -9.65
N LEU A 5 -23.62 10.64 -8.92
CA LEU A 5 -22.44 9.79 -8.74
C LEU A 5 -21.95 9.17 -10.06
N LYS A 6 -22.78 9.11 -11.08
CA LYS A 6 -22.41 8.66 -12.42
C LYS A 6 -21.27 9.50 -13.01
N PHE A 7 -21.23 10.79 -12.67
CA PHE A 7 -20.20 11.73 -13.11
C PHE A 7 -19.09 11.96 -12.07
N THR A 8 -18.96 11.07 -11.11
CA THR A 8 -17.86 11.08 -10.15
C THR A 8 -16.81 10.04 -10.54
N ARG A 9 -15.52 10.38 -10.40
CA ARG A 9 -14.39 9.46 -10.57
C ARG A 9 -13.47 9.57 -9.36
N ASN A 10 -13.19 8.44 -8.72
CA ASN A 10 -12.20 8.35 -7.65
C ASN A 10 -11.01 7.56 -8.21
N ILE A 11 -9.99 8.26 -8.63
CA ILE A 11 -8.86 7.66 -9.34
C ILE A 11 -7.55 7.84 -8.59
N GLY A 12 -6.69 6.86 -8.72
CA GLY A 12 -5.30 6.93 -8.32
C GLY A 12 -4.39 7.16 -9.52
N ILE A 13 -3.23 7.73 -9.27
CA ILE A 13 -2.14 7.77 -10.23
C ILE A 13 -0.98 6.99 -9.63
N ALA A 14 -0.64 5.85 -10.25
CA ALA A 14 0.45 4.98 -9.85
C ALA A 14 1.52 4.90 -10.94
N ALA A 15 2.76 4.77 -10.53
CA ALA A 15 3.90 4.68 -11.43
C ALA A 15 5.10 4.07 -10.70
N HIS A 16 6.10 3.60 -11.46
CA HIS A 16 7.43 3.42 -10.90
C HIS A 16 8.14 4.78 -10.72
N ILE A 17 9.26 4.79 -10.02
CA ILE A 17 10.09 5.98 -9.82
C ILE A 17 10.50 6.53 -11.19
N ASP A 18 10.50 7.85 -11.33
CA ASP A 18 10.84 8.56 -12.56
C ASP A 18 9.96 8.33 -13.79
N ALA A 19 8.85 7.59 -13.74
CA ALA A 19 7.92 7.48 -14.87
C ALA A 19 7.21 8.80 -15.22
N GLY A 20 7.40 9.84 -14.42
CA GLY A 20 6.81 11.17 -14.62
C GLY A 20 5.45 11.36 -13.96
N LYS A 21 5.22 10.66 -12.84
CA LYS A 21 3.97 10.74 -12.07
C LYS A 21 3.63 12.16 -11.65
N THR A 22 4.51 12.81 -10.87
CA THR A 22 4.31 14.19 -10.39
C THR A 22 4.10 15.17 -11.53
N THR A 23 4.90 15.06 -12.63
CA THR A 23 4.72 15.89 -13.83
C THR A 23 3.33 15.70 -14.43
N THR A 24 2.84 14.47 -14.54
CA THR A 24 1.50 14.18 -15.08
C THR A 24 0.41 14.76 -14.18
N THR A 25 0.51 14.59 -12.87
CA THR A 25 -0.45 15.13 -11.90
C THR A 25 -0.49 16.66 -11.96
N GLU A 26 0.65 17.33 -12.02
CA GLU A 26 0.72 18.80 -12.19
C GLU A 26 0.07 19.28 -13.50
N ARG A 27 0.21 18.52 -14.60
CA ARG A 27 -0.49 18.82 -15.87
C ARG A 27 -2.00 18.66 -15.74
N ILE A 28 -2.47 17.62 -15.03
CA ILE A 28 -3.91 17.45 -14.75
C ILE A 28 -4.43 18.66 -13.97
N LEU A 29 -3.76 19.09 -12.92
CA LEU A 29 -4.15 20.26 -12.13
C LEU A 29 -4.18 21.54 -12.95
N TYR A 30 -3.22 21.72 -13.85
CA TYR A 30 -3.15 22.87 -14.75
C TYR A 30 -4.31 22.89 -15.74
N TYR A 31 -4.57 21.78 -16.44
CA TYR A 31 -5.65 21.70 -17.44
C TYR A 31 -7.05 21.72 -16.80
N ALA A 32 -7.18 21.25 -15.58
CA ALA A 32 -8.42 21.37 -14.81
C ALA A 32 -8.63 22.77 -14.19
N GLY A 33 -7.70 23.72 -14.40
CA GLY A 33 -7.82 25.10 -13.91
C GLY A 33 -7.61 25.26 -12.41
N VAL A 34 -7.10 24.24 -11.72
CA VAL A 34 -6.81 24.30 -10.27
C VAL A 34 -5.51 25.04 -10.01
N SER A 35 -4.52 24.87 -10.88
CA SER A 35 -3.24 25.58 -10.86
C SER A 35 -3.17 26.59 -12.01
N HIS A 36 -2.68 27.81 -11.71
CA HIS A 36 -2.45 28.85 -12.73
C HIS A 36 -1.06 28.78 -13.36
N LYS A 37 -0.17 27.97 -12.80
CA LYS A 37 1.19 27.75 -13.29
C LYS A 37 1.43 26.26 -13.40
N ILE A 38 2.18 25.86 -14.42
CA ILE A 38 2.70 24.52 -14.53
C ILE A 38 3.80 24.38 -13.48
N GLY A 39 3.60 23.53 -12.47
CA GLY A 39 4.61 23.17 -11.49
C GLY A 39 5.68 22.28 -12.17
N GLU A 40 6.93 22.70 -12.13
CA GLU A 40 8.06 21.88 -12.58
C GLU A 40 8.71 21.20 -11.37
N VAL A 41 8.89 19.88 -11.45
CA VAL A 41 9.45 19.07 -10.37
C VAL A 41 10.89 19.51 -10.06
N HIS A 42 11.68 19.82 -11.11
CA HIS A 42 13.06 20.25 -10.97
C HIS A 42 13.24 21.62 -10.29
N ASP A 43 12.20 22.45 -10.30
CA ASP A 43 12.22 23.76 -9.65
C ASP A 43 11.66 23.74 -8.22
N GLY A 44 11.28 22.54 -7.70
CA GLY A 44 10.64 22.39 -6.40
C GLY A 44 9.26 23.07 -6.31
N ALA A 45 8.61 23.29 -7.44
CA ALA A 45 7.36 24.03 -7.56
C ALA A 45 6.12 23.13 -7.69
N ALA A 46 6.26 21.82 -7.51
CA ALA A 46 5.16 20.86 -7.58
C ALA A 46 4.19 21.05 -6.43
N THR A 47 2.91 21.14 -6.74
CA THR A 47 1.84 21.46 -5.77
C THR A 47 1.43 20.23 -4.95
N MET A 48 1.55 19.02 -5.53
CA MET A 48 1.17 17.78 -4.87
C MET A 48 2.27 17.22 -3.97
N ASP A 49 3.53 17.44 -4.31
CA ASP A 49 4.68 17.12 -3.46
C ASP A 49 4.92 18.30 -2.49
N TRP A 50 4.11 18.37 -1.44
CA TRP A 50 4.08 19.51 -0.51
C TRP A 50 5.13 19.43 0.60
N MET A 51 5.70 18.26 0.85
CA MET A 51 6.76 18.08 1.84
C MET A 51 8.11 18.52 1.25
N GLU A 52 8.91 19.22 2.06
CA GLU A 52 10.28 19.61 1.65
C GLU A 52 11.12 18.40 1.23
N GLN A 53 10.94 17.25 1.91
CA GLN A 53 11.64 16.01 1.58
C GLN A 53 11.23 15.43 0.21
N GLU A 54 9.96 15.55 -0.17
CA GLU A 54 9.49 15.15 -1.50
C GLU A 54 10.13 16.01 -2.59
N GLN A 55 10.15 17.32 -2.38
CA GLN A 55 10.76 18.28 -3.31
C GLN A 55 12.26 18.12 -3.45
N GLU A 56 12.97 17.94 -2.33
CA GLU A 56 14.44 17.75 -2.32
C GLU A 56 14.86 16.42 -2.96
N ARG A 57 14.08 15.36 -2.77
CA ARG A 57 14.41 14.02 -3.26
C ARG A 57 13.78 13.70 -4.63
N GLY A 58 12.81 14.51 -5.07
CA GLY A 58 12.07 14.31 -6.32
C GLY A 58 11.18 13.05 -6.32
N ILE A 59 10.77 12.57 -5.13
CA ILE A 59 9.91 11.40 -4.97
C ILE A 59 8.69 11.73 -4.11
N THR A 60 7.54 11.19 -4.46
CA THR A 60 6.34 11.24 -3.60
C THR A 60 6.50 10.27 -2.44
N ILE A 61 6.35 10.76 -1.23
CA ILE A 61 6.48 10.00 0.02
C ILE A 61 5.09 9.68 0.58
N THR A 62 4.22 10.69 0.65
CA THR A 62 2.87 10.56 1.17
C THR A 62 1.85 10.73 0.06
N SER A 63 0.78 9.92 0.08
CA SER A 63 -0.32 10.10 -0.86
C SER A 63 -1.00 11.45 -0.60
N ALA A 64 -1.19 12.23 -1.66
CA ALA A 64 -1.94 13.48 -1.63
C ALA A 64 -3.29 13.29 -2.32
N ALA A 65 -4.36 13.81 -1.73
CA ALA A 65 -5.69 13.77 -2.31
C ALA A 65 -6.09 15.17 -2.79
N THR A 66 -6.57 15.27 -4.01
CA THR A 66 -7.07 16.53 -4.57
C THR A 66 -8.33 16.29 -5.39
N THR A 67 -9.16 17.32 -5.49
CA THR A 67 -10.38 17.26 -6.27
C THR A 67 -10.29 18.25 -7.43
N VAL A 68 -10.66 17.80 -8.62
CA VAL A 68 -10.71 18.62 -9.83
C VAL A 68 -12.04 18.42 -10.58
N GLY A 69 -12.42 19.40 -11.38
CA GLY A 69 -13.50 19.28 -12.34
C GLY A 69 -12.97 19.03 -13.74
N TRP A 70 -13.67 18.22 -14.53
CA TRP A 70 -13.35 18.00 -15.94
C TRP A 70 -14.63 17.99 -16.78
N LYS A 71 -14.62 18.66 -17.91
CA LYS A 71 -15.75 18.65 -18.82
C LYS A 71 -15.51 17.68 -19.97
N TYR A 72 -16.40 16.67 -20.08
CA TYR A 72 -16.36 15.69 -21.15
C TYR A 72 -17.74 15.51 -21.77
N ARG A 73 -17.85 15.65 -23.11
CA ARG A 73 -19.13 15.53 -23.84
C ARG A 73 -20.28 16.37 -23.23
N ASP A 74 -19.98 17.63 -22.93
CA ASP A 74 -20.92 18.59 -22.31
C ASP A 74 -21.43 18.21 -20.90
N GLN A 75 -20.83 17.19 -20.26
CA GLN A 75 -21.07 16.84 -18.87
C GLN A 75 -19.91 17.29 -17.99
N ASP A 76 -20.24 17.82 -16.81
CA ASP A 76 -19.26 18.19 -15.80
C ASP A 76 -18.98 16.99 -14.88
N TYR A 77 -17.74 16.50 -14.90
CA TYR A 77 -17.28 15.44 -14.05
C TYR A 77 -16.55 15.98 -12.82
N HIS A 78 -16.73 15.28 -11.72
CA HIS A 78 -16.02 15.51 -10.47
C HIS A 78 -15.01 14.38 -10.26
N ILE A 79 -13.75 14.74 -10.13
CA ILE A 79 -12.66 13.79 -10.04
C ILE A 79 -11.93 13.99 -8.72
N ASN A 80 -11.90 12.96 -7.89
CA ASN A 80 -10.99 12.87 -6.76
C ASN A 80 -9.75 12.10 -7.21
N ILE A 81 -8.60 12.73 -7.11
CA ILE A 81 -7.31 12.15 -7.49
C ILE A 81 -6.51 11.88 -6.23
N ILE A 82 -6.03 10.66 -6.09
CA ILE A 82 -5.06 10.29 -5.06
C ILE A 82 -3.74 9.99 -5.76
N ASP A 83 -2.74 10.83 -5.50
CA ASP A 83 -1.38 10.63 -5.97
C ASP A 83 -0.67 9.65 -5.05
N THR A 84 -0.20 8.50 -5.56
CA THR A 84 0.38 7.43 -4.76
C THR A 84 1.91 7.45 -4.85
N PRO A 85 2.65 7.11 -3.76
CA PRO A 85 4.09 6.95 -3.83
C PRO A 85 4.51 5.88 -4.84
N GLY A 86 5.69 6.09 -5.46
CA GLY A 86 6.29 5.10 -6.37
C GLY A 86 7.31 4.17 -5.67
N HIS A 87 7.81 4.53 -4.49
CA HIS A 87 8.88 3.80 -3.81
C HIS A 87 8.35 2.65 -2.94
N VAL A 88 9.06 1.53 -2.92
CA VAL A 88 8.64 0.29 -2.21
C VAL A 88 8.51 0.48 -0.70
N ASP A 89 9.32 1.32 -0.07
CA ASP A 89 9.25 1.60 1.37
C ASP A 89 7.90 2.24 1.77
N PHE A 90 7.18 2.81 0.79
CA PHE A 90 5.88 3.44 0.95
C PHE A 90 4.73 2.62 0.34
N THR A 91 4.94 1.32 0.12
CA THR A 91 3.90 0.40 -0.40
C THR A 91 2.61 0.44 0.42
N VAL A 92 2.71 0.74 1.71
CA VAL A 92 1.55 0.92 2.60
C VAL A 92 0.69 2.11 2.20
N GLU A 93 1.30 3.22 1.77
CA GLU A 93 0.56 4.37 1.23
C GLU A 93 -0.18 3.99 -0.06
N VAL A 94 0.44 3.16 -0.91
CA VAL A 94 -0.20 2.62 -2.11
C VAL A 94 -1.38 1.74 -1.74
N ASN A 95 -1.22 0.82 -0.78
CA ASN A 95 -2.28 -0.05 -0.27
C ASN A 95 -3.48 0.74 0.25
N ARG A 96 -3.23 1.73 1.10
CA ARG A 96 -4.28 2.60 1.66
C ARG A 96 -5.06 3.31 0.56
N SER A 97 -4.36 3.82 -0.43
CA SER A 97 -4.94 4.53 -1.57
C SER A 97 -5.78 3.59 -2.43
N LEU A 98 -5.24 2.44 -2.82
CA LEU A 98 -5.95 1.46 -3.68
C LEU A 98 -7.25 0.95 -3.05
N ARG A 99 -7.32 0.85 -1.72
CA ARG A 99 -8.53 0.41 -0.99
C ARG A 99 -9.72 1.34 -1.20
N VAL A 100 -9.48 2.62 -1.43
CA VAL A 100 -10.53 3.65 -1.55
C VAL A 100 -10.75 4.15 -2.98
N LEU A 101 -10.01 3.61 -3.95
CA LEU A 101 -10.12 3.99 -5.35
C LEU A 101 -11.15 3.14 -6.10
N ASP A 102 -11.75 3.74 -7.12
CA ASP A 102 -12.59 3.03 -8.08
C ASP A 102 -11.80 2.68 -9.34
N GLY A 103 -10.90 3.55 -9.77
CA GLY A 103 -10.07 3.37 -10.95
C GLY A 103 -8.63 3.83 -10.74
N LEU A 104 -7.75 3.46 -11.66
CA LEU A 104 -6.33 3.75 -11.61
C LEU A 104 -5.81 4.17 -12.99
N VAL A 105 -5.03 5.24 -13.03
CA VAL A 105 -4.14 5.55 -14.15
C VAL A 105 -2.76 5.05 -13.80
N PHE A 106 -2.28 4.08 -14.56
CA PHE A 106 -0.96 3.50 -14.36
C PHE A 106 0.02 4.05 -15.40
N LEU A 107 1.02 4.80 -14.95
CA LEU A 107 2.03 5.38 -15.82
C LEU A 107 3.20 4.42 -16.02
N PHE A 108 3.59 4.26 -17.28
CA PHE A 108 4.81 3.58 -17.69
C PHE A 108 5.75 4.60 -18.38
N SER A 109 7.03 4.38 -18.28
CA SER A 109 8.00 5.08 -19.12
C SER A 109 8.08 4.40 -20.49
N ALA A 110 8.02 5.17 -21.57
CA ALA A 110 8.16 4.64 -22.92
C ALA A 110 9.56 4.03 -23.20
N VAL A 111 10.55 4.41 -22.40
CA VAL A 111 11.95 3.94 -22.52
C VAL A 111 12.19 2.76 -21.58
N ASP A 112 11.79 2.89 -20.30
CA ASP A 112 12.10 1.92 -19.25
C ASP A 112 11.09 0.76 -19.23
N GLY A 113 9.87 0.99 -19.71
CA GLY A 113 8.80 -0.01 -19.80
C GLY A 113 8.24 -0.42 -18.45
N VAL A 114 8.01 -1.74 -18.27
CA VAL A 114 7.52 -2.32 -17.02
C VAL A 114 8.72 -2.61 -16.12
N GLU A 115 8.79 -2.00 -14.96
CA GLU A 115 9.84 -2.16 -13.96
C GLU A 115 9.36 -3.03 -12.78
N PRO A 116 10.26 -3.58 -11.93
CA PRO A 116 9.87 -4.40 -10.77
C PRO A 116 8.89 -3.71 -9.83
N GLN A 117 9.01 -2.40 -9.66
CA GLN A 117 8.05 -1.61 -8.87
C GLN A 117 6.68 -1.56 -9.55
N SER A 118 6.64 -1.53 -10.88
CA SER A 118 5.39 -1.63 -11.64
C SER A 118 4.69 -2.95 -11.37
N GLU A 119 5.42 -4.07 -11.36
CA GLU A 119 4.88 -5.39 -11.05
C GLU A 119 4.27 -5.45 -9.65
N THR A 120 4.97 -4.90 -8.65
CA THR A 120 4.49 -4.84 -7.26
C THR A 120 3.20 -4.04 -7.14
N ASN A 121 3.16 -2.81 -7.68
CA ASN A 121 1.99 -1.95 -7.63
C ASN A 121 0.82 -2.53 -8.44
N TRP A 122 1.11 -3.20 -9.55
CA TRP A 122 0.11 -3.88 -10.38
C TRP A 122 -0.55 -5.04 -9.64
N ARG A 123 0.25 -5.87 -8.95
CA ARG A 123 -0.27 -6.96 -8.11
C ARG A 123 -1.15 -6.44 -6.98
N LEU A 124 -0.76 -5.35 -6.32
CA LEU A 124 -1.59 -4.71 -5.30
C LEU A 124 -2.92 -4.22 -5.88
N ALA A 125 -2.90 -3.58 -7.06
CA ALA A 125 -4.11 -3.14 -7.72
C ALA A 125 -5.02 -4.33 -8.14
N ASN A 126 -4.45 -5.50 -8.47
CA ASN A 126 -5.20 -6.74 -8.70
C ASN A 126 -5.90 -7.22 -7.42
N ASN A 127 -5.21 -7.20 -6.28
CA ASN A 127 -5.77 -7.64 -4.99
C ASN A 127 -7.02 -6.83 -4.59
N TYR A 128 -7.06 -5.55 -4.95
CA TYR A 128 -8.21 -4.67 -4.68
C TYR A 128 -9.21 -4.58 -5.84
N ASN A 129 -9.03 -5.35 -6.91
CA ASN A 129 -9.87 -5.32 -8.12
C ASN A 129 -10.08 -3.89 -8.65
N VAL A 130 -9.01 -3.10 -8.75
CA VAL A 130 -9.07 -1.72 -9.25
C VAL A 130 -8.92 -1.73 -10.77
N ALA A 131 -9.97 -1.32 -11.47
CA ALA A 131 -9.97 -1.12 -12.93
C ALA A 131 -8.93 -0.05 -13.31
N ARG A 132 -8.23 -0.23 -14.45
CA ARG A 132 -7.10 0.64 -14.79
C ARG A 132 -6.96 0.94 -16.27
N ILE A 133 -6.32 2.08 -16.54
CA ILE A 133 -5.85 2.52 -17.84
C ILE A 133 -4.32 2.66 -17.75
N GLY A 134 -3.59 2.19 -18.75
CA GLY A 134 -2.15 2.43 -18.88
C GLY A 134 -1.89 3.71 -19.67
N PHE A 135 -0.99 4.54 -19.18
CA PHE A 135 -0.50 5.73 -19.88
C PHE A 135 1.02 5.64 -20.04
N VAL A 136 1.47 5.46 -21.27
CA VAL A 136 2.89 5.37 -21.62
C VAL A 136 3.42 6.79 -21.83
N ASN A 137 4.12 7.27 -20.85
CA ASN A 137 4.69 8.63 -20.78
C ASN A 137 6.12 8.68 -21.32
N LYS A 138 6.65 9.87 -21.53
CA LYS A 138 8.01 10.12 -22.05
C LYS A 138 8.23 9.69 -23.51
N MET A 139 7.19 9.76 -24.33
CA MET A 139 7.28 9.47 -25.76
C MET A 139 8.28 10.38 -26.52
N ASP A 140 8.67 11.48 -25.90
CA ASP A 140 9.66 12.44 -26.42
C ASP A 140 11.14 12.03 -26.16
N ARG A 141 11.38 10.94 -25.44
CA ARG A 141 12.73 10.50 -25.09
C ARG A 141 13.29 9.54 -26.13
N SER A 142 14.62 9.59 -26.29
CA SER A 142 15.32 8.62 -27.17
C SER A 142 15.12 7.18 -26.69
N GLY A 143 14.78 6.28 -27.59
CA GLY A 143 14.45 4.89 -27.28
C GLY A 143 13.01 4.64 -26.85
N ALA A 144 12.13 5.65 -26.94
CA ALA A 144 10.71 5.48 -26.62
C ALA A 144 10.00 4.52 -27.57
N ASP A 145 9.35 3.49 -27.02
CA ASP A 145 8.63 2.46 -27.78
C ASP A 145 7.31 2.07 -27.09
N PHE A 146 6.21 2.67 -27.55
CA PHE A 146 4.87 2.44 -27.01
C PHE A 146 4.40 0.98 -27.15
N LEU A 147 4.57 0.40 -28.32
CA LEU A 147 4.08 -0.95 -28.59
C LEU A 147 4.86 -2.02 -27.82
N ASN A 148 6.17 -1.81 -27.63
CA ASN A 148 6.96 -2.65 -26.77
C ASN A 148 6.48 -2.62 -25.31
N VAL A 149 6.10 -1.45 -24.79
CA VAL A 149 5.52 -1.35 -23.43
C VAL A 149 4.19 -2.10 -23.35
N CYS A 150 3.31 -1.99 -24.35
CA CYS A 150 2.06 -2.77 -24.41
C CYS A 150 2.33 -4.28 -24.40
N LYS A 151 3.35 -4.73 -25.14
CA LYS A 151 3.79 -6.12 -25.14
C LYS A 151 4.29 -6.56 -23.76
N GLN A 152 5.10 -5.75 -23.09
CA GLN A 152 5.60 -6.02 -21.74
C GLN A 152 4.45 -6.12 -20.71
N VAL A 153 3.43 -5.26 -20.77
CA VAL A 153 2.24 -5.34 -19.93
C VAL A 153 1.55 -6.70 -20.09
N LYS A 154 1.47 -7.21 -21.32
CA LYS A 154 0.90 -8.53 -21.58
C LYS A 154 1.77 -9.66 -21.04
N GLU A 155 3.07 -9.64 -21.33
CA GLU A 155 3.99 -10.72 -21.01
C GLU A 155 4.39 -10.77 -19.53
N MET A 156 4.59 -9.62 -18.90
CA MET A 156 5.12 -9.52 -17.54
C MET A 156 4.04 -9.31 -16.48
N LEU A 157 2.99 -8.55 -16.82
CA LEU A 157 1.89 -8.26 -15.88
C LEU A 157 0.68 -9.17 -16.11
N GLY A 158 0.74 -10.07 -17.13
CA GLY A 158 -0.32 -11.03 -17.43
C GLY A 158 -1.66 -10.37 -17.78
N SER A 159 -1.64 -9.15 -18.32
CA SER A 159 -2.85 -8.35 -18.57
C SER A 159 -3.02 -8.07 -20.06
N TYR A 160 -4.25 -8.14 -20.55
CA TYR A 160 -4.55 -7.90 -21.95
C TYR A 160 -4.51 -6.40 -22.27
N ALA A 161 -3.32 -5.91 -22.65
CA ALA A 161 -3.09 -4.53 -23.05
C ALA A 161 -3.68 -4.27 -24.44
N VAL A 162 -4.57 -3.29 -24.56
CA VAL A 162 -5.24 -2.90 -25.79
C VAL A 162 -4.89 -1.46 -26.14
N PRO A 163 -4.07 -1.20 -27.17
CA PRO A 163 -3.77 0.15 -27.63
C PRO A 163 -5.03 0.89 -28.09
N LEU A 164 -5.29 2.07 -27.52
CA LEU A 164 -6.32 2.99 -28.00
C LEU A 164 -5.73 4.11 -28.85
N GLN A 165 -4.43 4.28 -28.83
CA GLN A 165 -3.70 5.31 -29.55
C GLN A 165 -2.43 4.72 -30.18
N LEU A 166 -1.95 5.34 -31.26
CA LEU A 166 -0.62 5.14 -31.78
C LEU A 166 0.12 6.48 -31.81
N PRO A 167 1.43 6.52 -31.51
CA PRO A 167 2.18 7.77 -31.54
C PRO A 167 2.40 8.28 -32.97
N ILE A 168 2.20 9.56 -33.21
CA ILE A 168 2.59 10.26 -34.44
C ILE A 168 3.99 10.80 -34.21
N GLY A 169 4.97 10.24 -34.92
CA GLY A 169 6.38 10.53 -34.71
C GLY A 169 6.95 9.77 -33.53
N ALA A 170 8.25 9.86 -33.32
CA ALA A 170 8.97 9.21 -32.25
C ALA A 170 10.03 10.14 -31.66
N GLU A 171 10.40 9.93 -30.40
CA GLU A 171 11.47 10.67 -29.70
C GLU A 171 11.26 12.20 -29.78
N GLU A 172 12.27 12.97 -30.15
CA GLU A 172 12.16 14.42 -30.32
C GLU A 172 11.09 14.82 -31.36
N GLY A 173 10.80 13.92 -32.32
CA GLY A 173 9.78 14.09 -33.35
C GLY A 173 8.38 13.68 -32.93
N PHE A 174 8.13 13.35 -31.66
CA PHE A 174 6.79 13.04 -31.17
C PHE A 174 5.87 14.28 -31.23
N GLU A 175 4.92 14.27 -32.16
CA GLU A 175 4.05 15.41 -32.44
C GLU A 175 2.63 15.25 -31.90
N GLY A 176 2.11 14.02 -31.87
CA GLY A 176 0.72 13.75 -31.53
C GLY A 176 0.42 12.26 -31.45
N VAL A 177 -0.86 11.94 -31.55
CA VAL A 177 -1.34 10.57 -31.52
C VAL A 177 -2.41 10.32 -32.57
N VAL A 178 -2.50 9.09 -33.07
CA VAL A 178 -3.67 8.58 -33.77
C VAL A 178 -4.61 7.99 -32.76
N ASP A 179 -5.82 8.50 -32.65
CA ASP A 179 -6.89 7.95 -31.83
C ASP A 179 -7.61 6.85 -32.60
N LEU A 180 -7.50 5.62 -32.14
CA LEU A 180 -8.04 4.44 -32.82
C LEU A 180 -9.56 4.28 -32.62
N VAL A 181 -10.12 4.85 -31.55
CA VAL A 181 -11.57 4.82 -31.30
C VAL A 181 -12.31 5.76 -32.24
N ASN A 182 -11.82 6.98 -32.41
CA ASN A 182 -12.39 7.98 -33.31
C ASN A 182 -11.79 7.94 -34.72
N PHE A 183 -10.75 7.20 -34.91
CA PHE A 183 -9.99 7.02 -36.16
C PHE A 183 -9.55 8.34 -36.81
N ARG A 184 -8.83 9.14 -36.01
CA ARG A 184 -8.31 10.47 -36.39
C ARG A 184 -6.98 10.76 -35.70
N GLY A 185 -6.20 11.66 -36.29
CA GLY A 185 -4.98 12.19 -35.66
C GLY A 185 -5.31 13.33 -34.69
N ILE A 186 -4.52 13.48 -33.64
CA ILE A 186 -4.60 14.57 -32.65
C ILE A 186 -3.22 15.17 -32.49
N LYS A 187 -3.10 16.49 -32.68
CA LYS A 187 -1.84 17.23 -32.45
C LYS A 187 -2.08 18.39 -31.48
N TRP A 188 -1.20 18.55 -30.50
CA TRP A 188 -1.28 19.61 -29.48
C TRP A 188 -0.59 20.88 -29.94
N ASN A 189 -1.14 22.03 -29.55
CA ASN A 189 -0.59 23.33 -29.84
C ASN A 189 0.53 23.68 -28.82
N GLU A 190 1.77 23.76 -29.27
CA GLU A 190 2.90 24.07 -28.40
C GLU A 190 2.92 25.52 -27.91
N ALA A 191 2.36 26.45 -28.70
CA ALA A 191 2.34 27.87 -28.37
C ALA A 191 1.51 28.18 -27.10
N ASP A 192 0.50 27.39 -26.80
CA ASP A 192 -0.35 27.53 -25.61
C ASP A 192 -0.06 26.47 -24.53
N LYS A 193 1.09 25.83 -24.60
CA LYS A 193 1.52 24.76 -23.69
C LYS A 193 0.56 23.56 -23.70
N GLY A 194 0.05 23.22 -24.86
CA GLY A 194 -0.84 22.09 -25.05
C GLY A 194 -2.28 22.27 -24.48
N MET A 195 -2.68 23.51 -24.18
CA MET A 195 -4.07 23.80 -23.72
C MET A 195 -5.10 23.43 -24.78
N THR A 196 -4.75 23.62 -26.04
CA THR A 196 -5.61 23.26 -27.17
C THR A 196 -4.94 22.18 -28.03
N PHE A 197 -5.76 21.39 -28.67
CA PHE A 197 -5.33 20.43 -29.67
C PHE A 197 -6.22 20.51 -30.90
N THR A 198 -5.71 20.05 -32.01
CA THR A 198 -6.42 20.00 -33.28
C THR A 198 -6.57 18.58 -33.78
N GLU A 199 -7.72 18.26 -34.32
CA GLU A 199 -7.95 17.03 -35.04
C GLU A 199 -7.36 17.17 -36.46
N VAL A 200 -6.62 16.17 -36.86
CA VAL A 200 -5.97 16.10 -38.17
C VAL A 200 -6.25 14.73 -38.80
N PRO A 201 -6.22 14.63 -40.14
CA PRO A 201 -6.25 13.31 -40.79
C PRO A 201 -5.11 12.44 -40.29
N ILE A 202 -5.34 11.14 -40.29
CA ILE A 202 -4.26 10.16 -40.02
C ILE A 202 -3.18 10.33 -41.09
N PRO A 203 -1.89 10.43 -40.74
CA PRO A 203 -0.82 10.48 -41.74
C PRO A 203 -0.88 9.28 -42.70
N ASP A 204 -0.65 9.53 -43.99
CA ASP A 204 -0.77 8.49 -45.02
C ASP A 204 0.14 7.28 -44.78
N ASP A 205 1.33 7.51 -44.22
CA ASP A 205 2.30 6.48 -43.84
C ASP A 205 1.90 5.66 -42.61
N MET A 206 0.94 6.12 -41.83
CA MET A 206 0.41 5.42 -40.65
C MET A 206 -0.96 4.77 -40.88
N LEU A 207 -1.60 5.02 -42.03
CA LEU A 207 -3.00 4.62 -42.26
C LEU A 207 -3.17 3.09 -42.23
N GLU A 208 -2.21 2.35 -42.78
CA GLU A 208 -2.22 0.87 -42.79
C GLU A 208 -2.09 0.33 -41.37
N GLU A 209 -1.10 0.81 -40.62
CA GLU A 209 -0.89 0.43 -39.22
C GLU A 209 -2.08 0.81 -38.33
N ALA A 210 -2.61 2.02 -38.49
CA ALA A 210 -3.77 2.47 -37.74
C ALA A 210 -5.01 1.61 -38.00
N THR A 211 -5.21 1.19 -39.26
CA THR A 211 -6.30 0.29 -39.64
C THR A 211 -6.13 -1.08 -38.97
N GLU A 212 -4.93 -1.66 -39.01
CA GLU A 212 -4.64 -2.94 -38.36
C GLU A 212 -4.90 -2.87 -36.85
N TYR A 213 -4.42 -1.83 -36.17
CA TYR A 213 -4.64 -1.67 -34.72
C TYR A 213 -6.07 -1.35 -34.35
N ARG A 214 -6.84 -0.65 -35.22
CA ARG A 214 -8.26 -0.49 -35.04
C ARG A 214 -9.02 -1.81 -35.14
N GLU A 215 -8.67 -2.66 -36.11
CA GLU A 215 -9.25 -4.01 -36.21
C GLU A 215 -8.97 -4.84 -34.95
N LYS A 216 -7.72 -4.83 -34.45
CA LYS A 216 -7.35 -5.48 -33.19
C LYS A 216 -8.12 -4.93 -31.99
N LEU A 217 -8.37 -3.61 -31.95
CA LEU A 217 -9.19 -3.00 -30.92
C LEU A 217 -10.63 -3.49 -30.97
N LEU A 218 -11.25 -3.50 -32.17
CA LEU A 218 -12.62 -3.97 -32.35
C LEU A 218 -12.74 -5.47 -31.99
N GLU A 219 -11.81 -6.30 -32.40
CA GLU A 219 -11.74 -7.71 -32.04
C GLU A 219 -11.67 -7.90 -30.51
N ALA A 220 -10.76 -7.15 -29.86
CA ALA A 220 -10.57 -7.23 -28.42
C ALA A 220 -11.80 -6.86 -27.60
N VAL A 221 -12.58 -5.85 -28.03
CA VAL A 221 -13.81 -5.46 -27.34
C VAL A 221 -15.00 -6.35 -27.68
N ALA A 222 -15.07 -6.84 -28.93
CA ALA A 222 -16.11 -7.76 -29.37
C ALA A 222 -16.02 -9.12 -28.65
N GLU A 223 -14.84 -9.56 -28.23
CA GLU A 223 -14.66 -10.79 -27.45
C GLU A 223 -15.48 -10.83 -26.15
N PHE A 224 -15.81 -9.66 -25.60
CA PHE A 224 -16.51 -9.52 -24.31
C PHE A 224 -17.95 -8.99 -24.45
N ASP A 225 -18.45 -8.78 -25.67
CA ASP A 225 -19.80 -8.27 -25.95
C ASP A 225 -20.40 -9.03 -27.14
N GLU A 226 -21.41 -9.90 -26.87
CA GLU A 226 -22.04 -10.72 -27.91
C GLU A 226 -22.68 -9.89 -29.01
N SER A 227 -23.32 -8.77 -28.67
CA SER A 227 -23.99 -7.92 -29.67
C SER A 227 -22.98 -7.19 -30.55
N LEU A 228 -21.85 -6.81 -29.99
CA LEU A 228 -20.76 -6.19 -30.74
C LEU A 228 -20.02 -7.22 -31.61
N MET A 229 -19.92 -8.46 -31.13
CA MET A 229 -19.33 -9.58 -31.87
C MET A 229 -20.16 -9.86 -33.16
N GLU A 230 -21.49 -9.90 -33.07
CA GLU A 230 -22.35 -10.08 -34.24
C GLU A 230 -22.12 -8.96 -35.27
N LYS A 231 -22.13 -7.69 -34.83
CA LYS A 231 -21.84 -6.54 -35.72
C LYS A 231 -20.44 -6.58 -36.33
N TYR A 232 -19.45 -6.99 -35.53
CA TYR A 232 -18.07 -7.10 -36.00
C TYR A 232 -17.92 -8.09 -37.17
N PHE A 233 -18.65 -9.20 -37.11
CA PHE A 233 -18.65 -10.18 -38.21
C PHE A 233 -19.49 -9.76 -39.42
N GLU A 234 -20.56 -8.98 -39.21
CA GLU A 234 -21.42 -8.52 -40.29
C GLU A 234 -20.81 -7.32 -41.02
N ASP A 235 -20.50 -6.25 -40.32
CA ASP A 235 -19.89 -5.04 -40.84
C ASP A 235 -19.19 -4.24 -39.73
N PRO A 236 -17.84 -4.42 -39.56
CA PRO A 236 -17.08 -3.66 -38.57
C PRO A 236 -17.20 -2.14 -38.68
N ALA A 237 -17.49 -1.62 -39.88
CA ALA A 237 -17.64 -0.18 -40.12
C ALA A 237 -18.94 0.40 -39.53
N SER A 238 -19.92 -0.44 -39.26
CA SER A 238 -21.20 -0.04 -38.66
C SER A 238 -21.11 0.21 -37.15
N ILE A 239 -19.99 -0.20 -36.49
CA ILE A 239 -19.81 -0.05 -35.04
C ILE A 239 -19.50 1.42 -34.73
N SER A 240 -20.36 2.04 -33.96
CA SER A 240 -20.24 3.45 -33.55
C SER A 240 -19.19 3.63 -32.42
N GLU A 241 -18.70 4.87 -32.29
CA GLU A 241 -17.82 5.26 -31.17
C GLU A 241 -18.42 4.93 -29.80
N ASP A 242 -19.71 5.20 -29.62
CA ASP A 242 -20.39 4.97 -28.33
C ASP A 242 -20.45 3.48 -27.98
N GLU A 243 -20.65 2.61 -28.96
CA GLU A 243 -20.63 1.16 -28.77
C GLU A 243 -19.21 0.67 -28.40
N ILE A 244 -18.18 1.19 -29.06
CA ILE A 244 -16.79 0.88 -28.72
C ILE A 244 -16.46 1.31 -27.30
N LEU A 245 -16.82 2.55 -26.92
CA LEU A 245 -16.56 3.08 -25.59
C LEU A 245 -17.34 2.32 -24.50
N ALA A 246 -18.58 1.91 -24.78
CA ALA A 246 -19.39 1.11 -23.85
C ALA A 246 -18.77 -0.27 -23.62
N ALA A 247 -18.34 -0.94 -24.68
CA ALA A 247 -17.67 -2.24 -24.60
C ALA A 247 -16.28 -2.15 -23.92
N LEU A 248 -15.48 -1.14 -24.27
CA LEU A 248 -14.21 -0.84 -23.59
C LEU A 248 -14.42 -0.62 -22.10
N ARG A 249 -15.42 0.16 -21.72
CA ARG A 249 -15.76 0.41 -20.32
C ARG A 249 -16.13 -0.88 -19.59
N ALA A 250 -17.03 -1.69 -20.15
CA ALA A 250 -17.46 -2.96 -19.55
C ALA A 250 -16.28 -3.94 -19.37
N ALA A 251 -15.45 -4.10 -20.39
CA ALA A 251 -14.28 -4.96 -20.36
C ALA A 251 -13.20 -4.45 -19.38
N THR A 252 -13.02 -3.13 -19.26
CA THR A 252 -12.06 -2.52 -18.31
C THR A 252 -12.55 -2.67 -16.87
N ILE A 253 -13.82 -2.38 -16.58
CA ILE A 253 -14.40 -2.52 -15.23
C ILE A 253 -14.37 -3.98 -14.78
N SER A 254 -14.60 -4.93 -15.67
CA SER A 254 -14.48 -6.37 -15.39
C SER A 254 -13.05 -6.90 -15.38
N MET A 255 -12.04 -6.03 -15.51
CA MET A 255 -10.62 -6.39 -15.49
C MET A 255 -10.17 -7.34 -16.62
N LYS A 256 -10.90 -7.37 -17.72
CA LYS A 256 -10.58 -8.24 -18.88
C LYS A 256 -9.51 -7.64 -19.78
N ILE A 257 -9.54 -6.32 -19.95
CA ILE A 257 -8.58 -5.58 -20.75
C ILE A 257 -7.98 -4.41 -19.97
N VAL A 258 -6.85 -3.92 -20.44
CA VAL A 258 -6.22 -2.68 -20.00
C VAL A 258 -6.04 -1.77 -21.21
N PRO A 259 -6.86 -0.71 -21.34
CA PRO A 259 -6.69 0.30 -22.38
C PRO A 259 -5.33 1.01 -22.23
N MET A 260 -4.60 1.14 -23.32
CA MET A 260 -3.27 1.75 -23.34
C MET A 260 -3.27 3.04 -24.16
N LEU A 261 -2.78 4.09 -23.55
CA LEU A 261 -2.63 5.44 -24.12
C LEU A 261 -1.16 5.85 -24.10
N CYS A 262 -0.80 6.85 -24.90
CA CYS A 262 0.56 7.36 -24.92
C CYS A 262 0.61 8.91 -24.94
N GLY A 263 1.76 9.44 -24.49
CA GLY A 263 1.97 10.88 -24.46
C GLY A 263 3.32 11.29 -23.90
N SER A 264 3.46 12.59 -23.72
CA SER A 264 4.60 13.21 -23.03
C SER A 264 4.07 14.31 -22.12
N SER A 265 3.97 14.04 -20.82
CA SER A 265 3.53 15.03 -19.84
C SER A 265 4.50 16.22 -19.77
N PHE A 266 5.80 15.98 -19.96
CA PHE A 266 6.81 17.04 -20.01
C PHE A 266 6.61 17.97 -21.21
N LYS A 267 6.30 17.43 -22.38
CA LYS A 267 6.01 18.18 -23.61
C LYS A 267 4.55 18.62 -23.71
N ASN A 268 3.73 18.41 -22.66
CA ASN A 268 2.33 18.82 -22.61
C ASN A 268 1.45 18.15 -23.69
N LYS A 269 1.69 16.88 -24.00
CA LYS A 269 0.98 16.11 -25.03
C LYS A 269 0.34 14.86 -24.46
N GLY A 270 -0.94 14.63 -24.70
CA GLY A 270 -1.66 13.41 -24.37
C GLY A 270 -2.43 13.40 -23.04
N VAL A 271 -2.25 14.37 -22.14
CA VAL A 271 -2.87 14.36 -20.81
C VAL A 271 -4.38 14.63 -20.88
N GLN A 272 -4.82 15.55 -21.76
CA GLN A 272 -6.25 15.84 -21.92
C GLN A 272 -7.00 14.64 -22.49
N THR A 273 -6.47 14.02 -23.53
CA THR A 273 -7.08 12.80 -24.11
C THR A 273 -7.09 11.64 -23.11
N MET A 274 -6.07 11.52 -22.27
CA MET A 274 -6.07 10.56 -21.16
C MET A 274 -7.23 10.85 -20.19
N LEU A 275 -7.47 12.11 -19.81
CA LEU A 275 -8.59 12.47 -18.94
C LEU A 275 -9.94 12.17 -19.59
N ASP A 276 -10.10 12.41 -20.88
CA ASP A 276 -11.32 12.08 -21.63
C ASP A 276 -11.60 10.57 -21.56
N TYR A 277 -10.59 9.74 -21.78
CA TYR A 277 -10.72 8.29 -21.65
C TYR A 277 -10.93 7.84 -20.20
N VAL A 278 -10.36 8.50 -19.22
CA VAL A 278 -10.68 8.26 -17.79
C VAL A 278 -12.16 8.49 -17.54
N MET A 279 -12.76 9.57 -18.07
CA MET A 279 -14.21 9.84 -17.93
C MET A 279 -15.05 8.79 -18.67
N ALA A 280 -14.63 8.41 -19.87
CA ALA A 280 -15.36 7.46 -20.70
C ALA A 280 -15.32 6.03 -20.17
N ILE A 281 -14.17 5.56 -19.66
CA ILE A 281 -13.90 4.13 -19.46
C ILE A 281 -13.83 3.73 -17.98
N LEU A 282 -13.19 4.55 -17.09
CA LEU A 282 -13.02 4.16 -15.70
C LEU A 282 -14.35 4.19 -14.92
N PRO A 283 -14.50 3.33 -13.90
CA PRO A 283 -15.74 3.24 -13.14
C PRO A 283 -16.06 4.50 -12.33
N SER A 284 -17.34 4.73 -12.16
CA SER A 284 -17.90 5.60 -11.13
C SER A 284 -18.22 4.79 -9.87
N PRO A 285 -18.51 5.41 -8.72
CA PRO A 285 -19.00 4.69 -7.55
C PRO A 285 -20.24 3.84 -7.81
N MET A 286 -21.07 4.22 -8.80
CA MET A 286 -22.31 3.49 -9.18
C MET A 286 -22.07 2.18 -9.92
N ASP A 287 -20.89 1.98 -10.49
CA ASP A 287 -20.53 0.74 -11.21
C ASP A 287 -20.16 -0.40 -10.24
N LYS A 288 -20.04 -0.11 -8.95
CA LYS A 288 -19.82 -1.12 -7.91
C LYS A 288 -21.15 -1.46 -7.24
N GLU A 289 -21.39 -2.74 -6.98
CA GLU A 289 -22.60 -3.21 -6.28
C GLU A 289 -22.78 -2.58 -4.89
N GLY A 290 -21.70 -2.13 -4.28
CA GLY A 290 -21.62 -1.53 -2.97
C GLY A 290 -20.38 -1.95 -2.20
N VAL A 291 -20.28 -1.51 -0.95
CA VAL A 291 -19.22 -1.91 -0.04
C VAL A 291 -19.73 -3.00 0.93
N LYS A 292 -18.97 -4.07 1.05
CA LYS A 292 -19.24 -5.14 2.01
C LYS A 292 -18.67 -4.82 3.38
N GLY A 293 -19.34 -5.27 4.41
CA GLY A 293 -18.89 -5.18 5.79
C GLY A 293 -19.65 -6.16 6.67
N THR A 294 -19.36 -6.12 7.96
CA THR A 294 -20.00 -7.00 8.96
C THR A 294 -20.64 -6.17 10.07
N HIS A 295 -21.74 -6.69 10.61
CA HIS A 295 -22.36 -6.09 11.79
C HIS A 295 -21.46 -6.35 13.01
N PRO A 296 -21.09 -5.32 13.81
CA PRO A 296 -20.14 -5.49 14.91
C PRO A 296 -20.56 -6.51 15.96
N ASP A 297 -21.87 -6.60 16.28
CA ASP A 297 -22.35 -7.47 17.34
C ASP A 297 -22.73 -8.89 16.87
N THR A 298 -23.24 -9.00 15.64
CA THR A 298 -23.79 -10.28 15.12
C THR A 298 -22.85 -10.98 14.15
N GLY A 299 -21.86 -10.30 13.60
CA GLY A 299 -20.98 -10.80 12.55
C GLY A 299 -21.68 -11.03 11.19
N ALA A 300 -22.96 -10.62 11.06
CA ALA A 300 -23.71 -10.78 9.82
C ALA A 300 -23.13 -9.90 8.71
N GLU A 301 -23.03 -10.44 7.50
CA GLU A 301 -22.60 -9.66 6.34
C GLU A 301 -23.65 -8.60 5.97
N ILE A 302 -23.16 -7.40 5.66
CA ILE A 302 -23.95 -6.25 5.25
C ILE A 302 -23.37 -5.70 3.96
N LEU A 303 -24.25 -5.41 2.99
CA LEU A 303 -23.90 -4.66 1.78
C LEU A 303 -24.50 -3.25 1.87
N ARG A 304 -23.66 -2.22 1.69
CA ARG A 304 -24.10 -0.81 1.57
C ARG A 304 -23.95 -0.35 0.12
N LYS A 305 -25.06 0.08 -0.46
CA LYS A 305 -25.05 0.63 -1.84
C LYS A 305 -24.56 2.07 -1.84
N PRO A 306 -23.93 2.54 -2.92
CA PRO A 306 -23.48 3.92 -3.06
C PRO A 306 -24.68 4.86 -3.31
N SER A 307 -25.44 5.15 -2.27
CA SER A 307 -26.65 5.98 -2.31
C SER A 307 -26.74 6.89 -1.11
N GLU A 308 -27.19 8.13 -1.32
CA GLU A 308 -27.48 9.10 -0.25
C GLU A 308 -28.62 8.65 0.69
N SER A 309 -29.50 7.76 0.24
CA SER A 309 -30.62 7.20 1.03
C SER A 309 -30.21 6.07 1.95
N GLU A 310 -29.04 5.50 1.77
CA GLU A 310 -28.49 4.45 2.64
C GLU A 310 -27.96 5.05 3.95
N PRO A 311 -27.89 4.28 5.04
CA PRO A 311 -27.20 4.71 6.25
C PRO A 311 -25.73 5.03 5.96
N PHE A 312 -25.22 6.06 6.64
CA PHE A 312 -23.83 6.50 6.46
C PHE A 312 -22.82 5.40 6.81
N ALA A 313 -21.86 5.19 5.92
CA ALA A 313 -20.69 4.36 6.13
C ALA A 313 -19.48 4.95 5.38
N ALA A 314 -18.37 5.08 6.09
CA ALA A 314 -17.12 5.60 5.55
C ALA A 314 -15.91 4.89 6.14
N LEU A 315 -14.80 4.90 5.40
CA LEU A 315 -13.50 4.40 5.82
C LEU A 315 -12.52 5.56 6.00
N ALA A 316 -11.91 5.65 7.18
CA ALA A 316 -10.78 6.55 7.44
C ALA A 316 -9.50 5.91 6.88
N PHE A 317 -9.01 6.41 5.76
CA PHE A 317 -7.88 5.78 5.07
C PHE A 317 -6.55 6.49 5.25
N LYS A 318 -6.56 7.76 5.70
CA LYS A 318 -5.34 8.53 5.99
C LYS A 318 -5.57 9.55 7.09
N ILE A 319 -4.58 9.69 7.95
CA ILE A 319 -4.50 10.76 8.94
C ILE A 319 -3.29 11.62 8.61
N ALA A 320 -3.44 12.94 8.69
CA ALA A 320 -2.36 13.90 8.53
C ALA A 320 -2.44 14.95 9.64
N THR A 321 -1.31 15.50 10.01
CA THR A 321 -1.26 16.64 10.96
C THR A 321 -1.11 17.93 10.19
N ASP A 322 -2.08 18.82 10.32
CA ASP A 322 -2.06 20.16 9.74
C ASP A 322 -1.71 21.18 10.83
N PRO A 323 -0.80 22.14 10.54
CA PRO A 323 -0.39 23.13 11.54
C PRO A 323 -1.51 24.06 12.05
N TYR A 324 -2.57 24.26 11.23
CA TYR A 324 -3.63 25.23 11.50
C TYR A 324 -4.91 24.56 12.02
N VAL A 325 -5.27 23.41 11.48
CA VAL A 325 -6.53 22.72 11.85
C VAL A 325 -6.30 21.49 12.74
N GLY A 326 -5.06 21.11 12.95
CA GLY A 326 -4.70 19.97 13.78
C GLY A 326 -4.82 18.65 13.05
N ARG A 327 -5.47 17.66 13.66
CA ARG A 327 -5.65 16.32 13.07
C ARG A 327 -6.66 16.37 11.92
N LEU A 328 -6.23 16.05 10.72
CA LEU A 328 -7.01 15.98 9.51
C LEU A 328 -7.16 14.50 9.08
N CYS A 329 -8.38 14.00 9.06
CA CYS A 329 -8.68 12.62 8.71
C CYS A 329 -9.32 12.56 7.32
N PHE A 330 -8.67 11.89 6.38
CA PHE A 330 -9.22 11.63 5.06
C PHE A 330 -10.14 10.42 5.10
N ILE A 331 -11.36 10.60 4.61
CA ILE A 331 -12.37 9.55 4.58
C ILE A 331 -12.92 9.36 3.17
N ARG A 332 -13.26 8.11 2.84
CA ARG A 332 -14.10 7.74 1.71
C ARG A 332 -15.49 7.42 2.22
N ALA A 333 -16.49 8.22 1.85
CA ALA A 333 -17.89 7.90 2.10
C ALA A 333 -18.37 6.88 1.07
N TYR A 334 -18.83 5.73 1.52
CA TYR A 334 -19.36 4.68 0.63
C TYR A 334 -20.87 4.76 0.48
N SER A 335 -21.58 5.17 1.52
CA SER A 335 -23.05 5.30 1.55
C SER A 335 -23.49 6.43 2.45
N GLY A 336 -24.71 6.91 2.26
CA GLY A 336 -25.28 8.00 3.03
C GLY A 336 -24.57 9.32 2.80
N GLY A 337 -24.79 10.27 3.68
CA GLY A 337 -24.11 11.57 3.68
C GLY A 337 -23.66 11.98 5.07
N LEU A 338 -22.62 12.77 5.13
CA LEU A 338 -22.02 13.31 6.36
C LEU A 338 -22.15 14.82 6.37
N ASP A 339 -22.80 15.37 7.36
CA ASP A 339 -22.98 16.82 7.54
C ASP A 339 -21.95 17.37 8.55
N SER A 340 -21.44 18.56 8.26
CA SER A 340 -20.63 19.32 9.21
C SER A 340 -21.42 19.60 10.48
N GLY A 341 -20.80 19.44 11.64
CA GLY A 341 -21.47 19.60 12.95
C GLY A 341 -22.21 18.34 13.45
N SER A 342 -22.33 17.29 12.64
CA SER A 342 -22.99 16.04 13.02
C SER A 342 -22.11 15.10 13.86
N TYR A 343 -22.65 13.93 14.19
CA TYR A 343 -21.95 12.88 14.93
C TYR A 343 -21.97 11.58 14.12
N VAL A 344 -20.89 10.82 14.25
CA VAL A 344 -20.76 9.47 13.68
C VAL A 344 -20.29 8.49 14.77
N LEU A 345 -20.56 7.20 14.57
CA LEU A 345 -20.02 6.14 15.40
C LEU A 345 -18.65 5.68 14.82
N ASN A 346 -17.62 5.70 15.66
CA ASN A 346 -16.39 5.00 15.37
C ASN A 346 -16.53 3.55 15.85
N ASN A 347 -16.63 2.60 14.90
CA ASN A 347 -16.93 1.20 15.23
C ASN A 347 -15.78 0.48 15.95
N ARG A 348 -14.52 0.95 15.84
CA ARG A 348 -13.39 0.39 16.61
C ARG A 348 -13.48 0.75 18.09
N SER A 349 -13.71 2.03 18.40
CA SER A 349 -13.72 2.50 19.79
C SER A 349 -15.09 2.43 20.45
N GLY A 350 -16.17 2.24 19.67
CA GLY A 350 -17.54 2.30 20.13
C GLY A 350 -18.01 3.72 20.53
N ASN A 351 -17.20 4.74 20.27
CA ASN A 351 -17.47 6.11 20.68
C ASN A 351 -18.14 6.92 19.56
N LYS A 352 -18.99 7.86 19.99
CA LYS A 352 -19.50 8.90 19.09
C LYS A 352 -18.46 9.98 18.90
N GLU A 353 -18.12 10.23 17.66
CA GLU A 353 -17.19 11.26 17.25
C GLU A 353 -17.93 12.45 16.62
N ARG A 354 -17.53 13.66 16.99
CA ARG A 354 -18.12 14.88 16.45
C ARG A 354 -17.36 15.36 15.22
N ILE A 355 -18.09 15.61 14.15
CA ILE A 355 -17.58 16.20 12.92
C ILE A 355 -17.61 17.73 13.06
N SER A 356 -16.46 18.36 13.24
CA SER A 356 -16.41 19.82 13.40
C SER A 356 -16.50 20.54 12.06
N ARG A 357 -15.70 20.13 11.09
CA ARG A 357 -15.67 20.68 9.72
C ARG A 357 -15.30 19.58 8.72
N ILE A 358 -15.75 19.76 7.49
CA ILE A 358 -15.43 18.91 6.36
C ILE A 358 -14.75 19.78 5.30
N PHE A 359 -13.68 19.27 4.71
CA PHE A 359 -12.94 19.95 3.67
C PHE A 359 -12.89 19.09 2.40
N GLN A 360 -13.06 19.74 1.26
CA GLN A 360 -12.67 19.23 -0.02
C GLN A 360 -11.28 19.79 -0.35
N MET A 361 -10.36 18.92 -0.70
CA MET A 361 -8.99 19.31 -0.98
C MET A 361 -8.84 19.71 -2.44
N HIS A 362 -8.30 20.88 -2.70
CA HIS A 362 -7.92 21.35 -4.02
C HIS A 362 -6.42 21.67 -4.03
N ALA A 363 -5.61 20.69 -4.40
CA ALA A 363 -4.17 20.74 -4.22
C ALA A 363 -3.81 21.01 -2.73
N ASN A 364 -3.15 22.11 -2.42
CA ASN A 364 -2.81 22.52 -1.05
C ASN A 364 -3.87 23.40 -0.37
N LYS A 365 -5.02 23.66 -1.03
CA LYS A 365 -6.10 24.48 -0.48
C LYS A 365 -7.19 23.60 0.13
N GLN A 366 -7.66 24.01 1.31
CA GLN A 366 -8.74 23.37 2.05
C GLN A 366 -10.02 24.18 1.84
N ASN A 367 -10.95 23.68 1.04
CA ASN A 367 -12.25 24.32 0.84
C ASN A 367 -13.28 23.69 1.78
N ALA A 368 -13.79 24.47 2.72
CA ALA A 368 -14.83 23.98 3.63
C ALA A 368 -16.11 23.67 2.86
N ILE A 369 -16.68 22.49 3.13
CA ILE A 369 -17.97 22.07 2.59
C ILE A 369 -18.89 21.68 3.75
N GLU A 370 -20.20 21.85 3.55
CA GLU A 370 -21.19 21.54 4.59
C GLU A 370 -21.53 20.05 4.63
N ARG A 371 -21.43 19.37 3.50
CA ARG A 371 -21.82 17.97 3.37
C ARG A 371 -20.88 17.19 2.44
N LEU A 372 -20.52 15.98 2.87
CA LEU A 372 -19.84 14.96 2.05
C LEU A 372 -20.86 13.86 1.71
N GLY A 373 -21.09 13.62 0.43
CA GLY A 373 -22.05 12.63 -0.05
C GLY A 373 -21.47 11.24 -0.25
N ALA A 374 -22.35 10.25 -0.49
CA ALA A 374 -21.95 8.90 -0.87
C ALA A 374 -21.03 8.94 -2.09
N GLY A 375 -20.02 8.06 -2.13
CA GLY A 375 -19.09 7.95 -3.24
C GLY A 375 -17.99 9.02 -3.28
N ASP A 376 -17.97 9.99 -2.36
CA ASP A 376 -17.02 11.09 -2.36
C ASP A 376 -15.87 10.88 -1.37
N ILE A 377 -14.78 11.61 -1.57
CA ILE A 377 -13.60 11.65 -0.71
C ILE A 377 -13.47 13.05 -0.12
N GLY A 378 -13.27 13.13 1.18
CA GLY A 378 -13.07 14.41 1.87
C GLY A 378 -12.18 14.27 3.08
N ALA A 379 -11.76 15.42 3.62
CA ALA A 379 -10.99 15.51 4.84
C ALA A 379 -11.84 16.07 5.97
N VAL A 380 -11.77 15.44 7.13
CA VAL A 380 -12.64 15.75 8.27
C VAL A 380 -11.82 16.11 9.50
N VAL A 381 -12.28 17.10 10.26
CA VAL A 381 -11.67 17.56 11.49
C VAL A 381 -12.66 17.43 12.65
N GLY A 382 -12.15 17.11 13.84
CA GLY A 382 -12.93 17.08 15.08
C GLY A 382 -12.85 15.76 15.83
N PHE A 383 -12.29 14.73 15.25
CA PHE A 383 -12.10 13.43 15.89
C PHE A 383 -11.18 13.51 17.12
N LYS A 384 -11.58 12.84 18.19
CA LYS A 384 -10.77 12.67 19.40
C LYS A 384 -9.93 11.41 19.34
N ASP A 385 -10.54 10.30 18.90
CA ASP A 385 -9.89 8.99 18.78
C ASP A 385 -10.19 8.39 17.42
N ILE A 386 -9.32 8.63 16.46
CA ILE A 386 -9.39 8.09 15.11
C ILE A 386 -8.06 7.48 14.71
N LYS A 387 -8.09 6.34 14.03
CA LYS A 387 -6.93 5.68 13.44
C LYS A 387 -7.18 5.38 11.97
N THR A 388 -6.11 5.28 11.22
CA THR A 388 -6.17 4.78 9.84
C THR A 388 -6.73 3.36 9.83
N GLY A 389 -7.75 3.12 8.99
CA GLY A 389 -8.49 1.86 8.94
C GLY A 389 -9.81 1.85 9.72
N ASP A 390 -10.09 2.87 10.54
CA ASP A 390 -11.34 2.94 11.29
C ASP A 390 -12.54 3.07 10.36
N THR A 391 -13.61 2.34 10.67
CA THR A 391 -14.91 2.50 10.03
C THR A 391 -15.77 3.47 10.82
N LEU A 392 -16.30 4.46 10.11
CA LEU A 392 -17.27 5.43 10.63
C LEU A 392 -18.65 5.09 10.07
N SER A 393 -19.67 5.05 10.93
CA SER A 393 -21.02 4.70 10.51
C SER A 393 -22.11 5.51 11.21
N ASP A 394 -23.34 5.36 10.71
CA ASP A 394 -24.53 5.75 11.45
C ASP A 394 -24.66 4.90 12.72
N GLU A 395 -25.03 5.54 13.83
CA GLU A 395 -25.13 4.88 15.13
C GLU A 395 -26.19 3.77 15.18
N LYS A 396 -27.30 3.95 14.47
CA LYS A 396 -28.41 3.00 14.48
C LYS A 396 -28.19 1.83 13.51
N HIS A 397 -27.26 1.99 12.58
CA HIS A 397 -26.96 1.01 11.54
C HIS A 397 -25.44 0.78 11.47
N PRO A 398 -24.84 0.26 12.55
CA PRO A 398 -23.39 0.08 12.60
C PRO A 398 -22.92 -0.96 11.57
N ILE A 399 -21.73 -0.74 11.03
CA ILE A 399 -21.06 -1.64 10.10
C ILE A 399 -19.55 -1.51 10.30
N ILE A 400 -18.85 -2.63 10.23
CA ILE A 400 -17.39 -2.67 10.12
C ILE A 400 -17.06 -3.04 8.69
N LEU A 401 -16.43 -2.11 7.97
CA LEU A 401 -15.91 -2.36 6.64
C LEU A 401 -14.66 -3.25 6.75
N GLU A 402 -14.36 -3.97 5.68
CA GLU A 402 -13.17 -4.81 5.61
C GLU A 402 -11.91 -4.02 6.01
N ALA A 403 -11.16 -4.55 6.96
CA ALA A 403 -9.96 -3.92 7.49
C ALA A 403 -8.87 -3.80 6.40
N MET A 404 -8.00 -2.81 6.55
CA MET A 404 -6.77 -2.74 5.79
C MET A 404 -5.70 -3.55 6.52
N ASP A 405 -5.07 -4.48 5.82
CA ASP A 405 -3.92 -5.21 6.35
C ASP A 405 -2.66 -4.38 6.17
N PHE A 406 -1.94 -4.17 7.26
CA PHE A 406 -0.66 -3.49 7.25
C PHE A 406 0.45 -4.49 7.54
N PRO A 407 1.52 -4.53 6.72
CA PRO A 407 2.65 -5.40 6.97
C PRO A 407 3.38 -4.99 8.25
N GLU A 408 3.95 -5.97 8.92
CA GLU A 408 4.80 -5.71 10.08
C GLU A 408 6.12 -5.06 9.67
N PRO A 409 6.61 -4.09 10.46
CA PRO A 409 7.91 -3.48 10.20
C PRO A 409 9.06 -4.47 10.40
N VAL A 410 10.09 -4.36 9.57
CA VAL A 410 11.20 -5.32 9.52
C VAL A 410 12.54 -4.75 9.97
N ILE A 411 12.67 -3.43 10.06
CA ILE A 411 13.90 -2.74 10.49
C ILE A 411 13.57 -1.77 11.64
N GLY A 412 14.54 -1.58 12.55
CA GLY A 412 14.40 -0.63 13.63
C GLY A 412 15.67 0.17 13.91
N TYR A 413 15.49 1.39 14.41
CA TYR A 413 16.55 2.23 14.94
C TYR A 413 16.27 2.59 16.39
N ALA A 414 17.28 2.45 17.25
CA ALA A 414 17.24 3.08 18.56
C ALA A 414 17.44 4.58 18.39
N ILE A 415 16.55 5.37 18.94
CA ILE A 415 16.61 6.83 18.87
C ILE A 415 16.47 7.45 20.26
N GLU A 416 17.14 8.58 20.48
CA GLU A 416 17.04 9.37 21.70
C GLU A 416 17.14 10.86 21.36
N PRO A 417 16.44 11.75 22.07
CA PRO A 417 16.59 13.18 21.83
C PRO A 417 18.00 13.63 22.23
N LYS A 418 18.66 14.42 21.36
CA LYS A 418 20.01 14.96 21.64
C LYS A 418 20.06 15.83 22.90
N LYS A 419 18.95 16.48 23.23
CA LYS A 419 18.83 17.35 24.41
C LYS A 419 17.70 16.83 25.31
N THR A 420 17.98 16.66 26.58
CA THR A 420 16.97 16.27 27.58
C THR A 420 15.77 17.24 27.63
N ALA A 421 15.99 18.51 27.33
CA ALA A 421 14.92 19.50 27.27
C ALA A 421 13.88 19.25 26.15
N ASP A 422 14.24 18.45 25.15
CA ASP A 422 13.37 18.12 24.00
C ASP A 422 12.52 16.86 24.23
N ALA A 423 12.61 16.22 25.39
CA ALA A 423 11.93 14.95 25.69
C ALA A 423 10.40 15.03 25.50
N ASP A 424 9.77 16.12 25.93
CA ASP A 424 8.32 16.32 25.76
C ASP A 424 7.93 16.48 24.28
N ASN A 425 8.73 17.21 23.51
CA ASN A 425 8.51 17.39 22.08
C ASN A 425 8.79 16.11 21.31
N PHE A 426 9.79 15.34 21.74
CA PHE A 426 10.09 14.00 21.20
C PHE A 426 8.91 13.05 21.38
N SER A 427 8.34 12.97 22.58
CA SER A 427 7.16 12.13 22.84
C SER A 427 5.95 12.55 22.02
N LYS A 428 5.71 13.86 21.87
CA LYS A 428 4.63 14.40 21.03
C LYS A 428 4.87 14.08 19.55
N ALA A 429 6.10 14.20 19.06
CA ALA A 429 6.45 13.88 17.68
C ALA A 429 6.18 12.40 17.38
N ILE A 430 6.66 11.50 18.24
CA ILE A 430 6.43 10.06 18.11
C ILE A 430 4.93 9.75 18.07
N THR A 431 4.16 10.26 19.01
CA THR A 431 2.71 10.01 19.07
C THR A 431 2.01 10.43 17.78
N LYS A 432 2.32 11.62 17.25
CA LYS A 432 1.71 12.09 16.00
C LYS A 432 2.14 11.27 14.78
N LEU A 433 3.41 10.90 14.69
CA LEU A 433 3.92 10.11 13.57
C LEU A 433 3.31 8.71 13.54
N ILE A 434 3.10 8.06 14.70
CA ILE A 434 2.39 6.77 14.81
C ILE A 434 0.91 6.91 14.39
N GLU A 435 0.26 8.03 14.73
CA GLU A 435 -1.13 8.26 14.31
C GLU A 435 -1.27 8.39 12.79
N GLU A 436 -0.27 8.98 12.12
CA GLU A 436 -0.24 9.16 10.67
C GLU A 436 0.13 7.89 9.92
N ASP A 437 1.07 7.12 10.46
CA ASP A 437 1.64 5.95 9.82
C ASP A 437 1.43 4.67 10.65
N PRO A 438 0.49 3.81 10.26
CA PRO A 438 0.19 2.58 10.99
C PRO A 438 1.32 1.53 10.92
N THR A 439 2.31 1.69 10.03
CA THR A 439 3.47 0.79 9.94
C THR A 439 4.65 1.26 10.77
N LEU A 440 4.60 2.49 11.29
CA LEU A 440 5.56 2.97 12.26
C LEU A 440 5.21 2.40 13.64
N GLN A 441 6.01 1.51 14.14
CA GLN A 441 5.90 0.99 15.51
C GLN A 441 6.99 1.58 16.39
N VAL A 442 6.66 1.78 17.66
CA VAL A 442 7.60 2.31 18.64
C VAL A 442 7.57 1.44 19.89
N GLU A 443 8.72 0.99 20.27
CA GLU A 443 8.94 0.21 21.49
C GLU A 443 9.88 0.96 22.43
N SER A 444 9.55 0.97 23.70
CA SER A 444 10.46 1.43 24.74
C SER A 444 11.10 0.22 25.38
N ASN A 445 12.42 0.13 25.33
CA ASN A 445 13.15 -0.89 26.05
C ASN A 445 13.25 -0.47 27.52
N GLU A 446 12.52 -1.14 28.41
CA GLU A 446 12.46 -0.83 29.83
C GLU A 446 13.81 -1.02 30.56
N GLU A 447 14.67 -1.94 30.05
CA GLU A 447 15.98 -2.22 30.63
C GLU A 447 17.03 -1.16 30.27
N THR A 448 17.00 -0.68 29.01
CA THR A 448 18.00 0.29 28.52
C THR A 448 17.47 1.72 28.49
N GLY A 449 16.18 1.92 28.65
CA GLY A 449 15.51 3.22 28.51
C GLY A 449 15.51 3.78 27.09
N GLN A 450 15.93 2.97 26.10
CA GLN A 450 15.98 3.38 24.70
C GLN A 450 14.59 3.29 24.04
N THR A 451 14.32 4.24 23.18
CA THR A 451 13.17 4.19 22.28
C THR A 451 13.59 3.63 20.93
N ILE A 452 12.95 2.55 20.50
CA ILE A 452 13.20 1.91 19.20
C ILE A 452 12.03 2.23 18.29
N ILE A 453 12.30 2.90 17.17
CA ILE A 453 11.33 3.05 16.06
C ILE A 453 11.55 1.94 15.07
N LYS A 454 10.44 1.32 14.61
CA LYS A 454 10.47 0.24 13.61
C LYS A 454 9.66 0.67 12.38
N GLY A 455 10.14 0.33 11.18
CA GLY A 455 9.52 0.70 9.92
C GLY A 455 9.79 -0.30 8.79
N MET A 456 9.32 0.02 7.59
CA MET A 456 9.34 -0.86 6.43
C MET A 456 10.68 -0.90 5.69
N GLY A 457 11.54 0.09 5.87
CA GLY A 457 12.85 0.19 5.22
C GLY A 457 13.69 1.33 5.78
N GLU A 458 14.95 1.40 5.32
CA GLU A 458 15.89 2.46 5.75
C GLU A 458 15.38 3.85 5.40
N LEU A 459 14.93 4.04 4.15
CA LEU A 459 14.42 5.32 3.67
C LEU A 459 13.18 5.76 4.46
N HIS A 460 12.28 4.84 4.79
CA HIS A 460 11.11 5.13 5.62
C HIS A 460 11.52 5.73 6.97
N LEU A 461 12.44 5.09 7.69
CA LEU A 461 12.87 5.56 9.00
C LEU A 461 13.73 6.82 8.94
N GLU A 462 14.54 7.00 7.90
CA GLU A 462 15.27 8.26 7.65
C GLU A 462 14.31 9.45 7.48
N ILE A 463 13.23 9.26 6.74
CA ILE A 463 12.20 10.30 6.56
C ILE A 463 11.49 10.60 7.87
N ILE A 464 11.15 9.60 8.67
CA ILE A 464 10.55 9.79 10.00
C ILE A 464 11.48 10.63 10.90
N ILE A 465 12.77 10.30 10.94
CA ILE A 465 13.78 11.05 11.72
C ILE A 465 13.94 12.48 11.20
N ASP A 466 13.95 12.66 9.90
CA ASP A 466 14.05 14.00 9.30
C ASP A 466 12.79 14.85 9.55
N ARG A 467 11.60 14.22 9.55
CA ARG A 467 10.35 14.89 9.97
C ARG A 467 10.38 15.32 11.43
N MET A 468 10.93 14.50 12.34
CA MET A 468 11.11 14.91 13.74
C MET A 468 11.94 16.20 13.84
N ARG A 469 13.01 16.30 13.04
CA ARG A 469 13.88 17.49 13.00
C ARG A 469 13.16 18.70 12.40
N ARG A 470 12.53 18.56 11.24
CA ARG A 470 11.96 19.69 10.48
C ARG A 470 10.62 20.16 11.03
N GLU A 471 9.70 19.25 11.28
CA GLU A 471 8.33 19.59 11.69
C GLU A 471 8.22 19.83 13.20
N PHE A 472 8.88 18.99 14.01
CA PHE A 472 8.75 19.03 15.47
C PHE A 472 9.94 19.73 16.16
N LYS A 473 10.99 20.12 15.39
CA LYS A 473 12.20 20.77 15.90
C LYS A 473 12.95 19.93 16.96
N VAL A 474 12.91 18.62 16.82
CA VAL A 474 13.58 17.66 17.70
C VAL A 474 14.72 16.99 16.95
N GLU A 475 15.94 17.19 17.42
CA GLU A 475 17.10 16.46 16.95
C GLU A 475 17.29 15.18 17.76
N VAL A 476 17.55 14.06 17.08
CA VAL A 476 17.76 12.76 17.70
C VAL A 476 19.15 12.21 17.39
N ASN A 477 19.68 11.43 18.33
CA ASN A 477 20.79 10.51 18.09
C ASN A 477 20.17 9.21 17.57
N GLN A 478 20.79 8.66 16.53
CA GLN A 478 20.37 7.41 15.91
C GLN A 478 21.41 6.33 16.19
N GLY A 479 20.97 5.20 16.74
CA GLY A 479 21.79 4.00 16.92
C GLY A 479 21.93 3.20 15.63
N ALA A 480 22.68 2.10 15.70
CA ALA A 480 22.83 1.18 14.58
C ALA A 480 21.48 0.52 14.21
N PRO A 481 21.25 0.19 12.92
CA PRO A 481 20.05 -0.50 12.50
C PRO A 481 19.95 -1.88 13.17
N GLN A 482 18.73 -2.24 13.54
CA GLN A 482 18.41 -3.51 14.17
C GLN A 482 17.42 -4.30 13.30
N VAL A 483 17.73 -5.57 13.10
CA VAL A 483 16.84 -6.49 12.39
C VAL A 483 15.76 -6.99 13.36
N ALA A 484 14.51 -7.00 12.92
CA ALA A 484 13.41 -7.60 13.67
C ALA A 484 13.45 -9.13 13.53
N TYR A 485 14.30 -9.76 14.32
CA TYR A 485 14.34 -11.22 14.43
C TYR A 485 13.06 -11.74 15.07
N LYS A 486 12.71 -12.99 14.74
CA LYS A 486 11.63 -13.76 15.38
C LYS A 486 12.19 -15.11 15.85
N GLU A 487 11.45 -15.78 16.72
CA GLU A 487 11.73 -17.17 17.09
C GLU A 487 10.63 -18.08 16.54
N SER A 488 10.93 -19.34 16.24
CA SER A 488 9.94 -20.35 15.86
C SER A 488 10.34 -21.72 16.38
N LEU A 489 9.35 -22.59 16.58
CA LEU A 489 9.55 -23.95 17.06
C LEU A 489 9.74 -24.90 15.88
N THR A 490 10.53 -25.97 16.07
CA THR A 490 10.83 -26.93 15.00
C THR A 490 10.26 -28.33 15.25
N LYS A 491 9.83 -28.62 16.45
CA LYS A 491 9.26 -29.93 16.83
C LYS A 491 8.25 -29.77 17.97
N THR A 492 7.37 -30.75 18.11
CA THR A 492 6.42 -30.81 19.21
C THR A 492 7.05 -31.52 20.41
N THR A 493 6.78 -31.01 21.60
CA THR A 493 7.19 -31.63 22.87
C THR A 493 6.08 -31.52 23.91
N GLU A 494 6.01 -32.50 24.80
CA GLU A 494 5.13 -32.48 25.96
C GLU A 494 5.86 -31.91 27.16
N HIS A 495 5.19 -31.11 27.97
CA HIS A 495 5.74 -30.51 29.18
C HIS A 495 4.69 -30.44 30.28
N ARG A 496 5.17 -30.67 31.51
CA ARG A 496 4.38 -30.44 32.72
C ARG A 496 5.03 -29.35 33.54
N GLU A 497 4.25 -28.32 33.87
CA GLU A 497 4.69 -27.22 34.73
C GLU A 497 3.86 -27.14 35.99
N VAL A 498 4.52 -27.11 37.14
CA VAL A 498 3.89 -27.00 38.47
C VAL A 498 4.34 -25.69 39.11
N TYR A 499 3.45 -24.72 39.13
CA TYR A 499 3.67 -23.47 39.86
C TYR A 499 3.18 -23.62 41.30
N LYS A 500 4.10 -23.55 42.25
CA LYS A 500 3.79 -23.61 43.69
C LYS A 500 4.57 -22.54 44.43
N LYS A 501 3.85 -21.67 45.15
CA LYS A 501 4.45 -20.67 46.03
C LYS A 501 3.69 -20.63 47.35
N GLN A 502 4.45 -20.78 48.47
CA GLN A 502 3.89 -20.74 49.81
C GLN A 502 4.62 -19.67 50.61
N SER A 503 3.89 -18.64 51.02
CA SER A 503 4.43 -17.55 51.84
C SER A 503 3.40 -17.21 52.91
N GLY A 504 3.51 -17.80 54.12
CA GLY A 504 2.77 -17.45 55.32
C GLY A 504 1.31 -16.98 55.14
N GLY A 505 0.40 -17.88 54.74
CA GLY A 505 -1.00 -17.55 54.47
C GLY A 505 -1.54 -18.40 53.30
N ARG A 506 -2.48 -17.85 52.51
CA ARG A 506 -3.01 -18.51 51.32
C ARG A 506 -1.90 -18.73 50.28
N GLY A 507 -1.66 -20.01 49.91
CA GLY A 507 -0.67 -20.37 48.90
C GLY A 507 -1.06 -20.02 47.46
N LYS A 508 -0.18 -20.34 46.53
CA LYS A 508 -0.44 -20.26 45.10
C LYS A 508 -0.12 -21.60 44.46
N PHE A 509 -1.01 -22.17 43.70
CA PHE A 509 -0.84 -23.49 43.06
C PHE A 509 -1.48 -23.52 41.66
N ALA A 510 -0.73 -24.02 40.69
CA ALA A 510 -1.27 -24.43 39.38
C ALA A 510 -0.40 -25.54 38.82
N ASP A 511 -1.03 -26.53 38.20
CA ASP A 511 -0.34 -27.66 37.55
C ASP A 511 -0.98 -27.83 36.17
N ILE A 512 -0.19 -27.72 35.14
CA ILE A 512 -0.61 -27.82 33.73
C ILE A 512 0.26 -28.81 32.98
N VAL A 513 -0.36 -29.65 32.17
CA VAL A 513 0.31 -30.56 31.22
C VAL A 513 -0.15 -30.22 29.81
N PHE A 514 0.78 -29.92 28.95
CA PHE A 514 0.49 -29.46 27.62
C PHE A 514 1.56 -29.96 26.63
N GLU A 515 1.15 -29.99 25.37
CA GLU A 515 2.06 -30.08 24.22
C GLU A 515 2.27 -28.72 23.62
N ILE A 516 3.50 -28.44 23.18
CA ILE A 516 3.87 -27.21 22.47
C ILE A 516 4.69 -27.57 21.22
N GLY A 517 4.43 -26.91 20.12
CA GLY A 517 5.13 -27.13 18.84
C GLY A 517 4.76 -26.10 17.77
N PRO A 518 5.27 -26.30 16.55
CA PRO A 518 4.92 -25.44 15.42
C PRO A 518 3.45 -25.58 15.04
N ARG A 519 2.87 -24.53 14.45
CA ARG A 519 1.57 -24.61 13.80
C ARG A 519 1.69 -25.33 12.46
N GLU A 520 0.62 -25.99 12.04
CA GLU A 520 0.56 -26.73 10.76
C GLU A 520 -0.04 -25.88 9.62
N ASP A 521 -0.68 -24.74 9.96
CA ASP A 521 -1.43 -23.91 9.01
C ASP A 521 -0.67 -22.63 8.57
N ASP A 522 0.60 -22.51 8.88
CA ASP A 522 1.49 -21.37 8.56
C ASP A 522 0.95 -19.98 8.97
N LYS A 523 -0.02 -19.94 9.89
CA LYS A 523 -0.56 -18.67 10.39
C LYS A 523 0.25 -18.17 11.59
N PRO A 524 0.43 -16.85 11.72
CA PRO A 524 1.09 -16.27 12.87
C PRO A 524 0.26 -16.44 14.16
N GLY A 525 0.93 -16.35 15.30
CA GLY A 525 0.29 -16.31 16.61
C GLY A 525 0.03 -17.66 17.23
N LEU A 526 -0.75 -17.67 18.33
CA LEU A 526 -1.05 -18.85 19.12
C LEU A 526 -2.27 -19.61 18.58
N GLU A 527 -2.10 -20.90 18.31
CA GLU A 527 -3.20 -21.87 18.22
C GLU A 527 -3.35 -22.59 19.55
N PHE A 528 -4.39 -22.24 20.32
CA PHE A 528 -4.65 -22.86 21.62
C PHE A 528 -5.76 -23.89 21.53
N VAL A 529 -5.43 -25.15 21.83
CA VAL A 529 -6.37 -26.28 21.80
C VAL A 529 -6.63 -26.76 23.23
N ASN A 530 -7.87 -26.64 23.67
CA ASN A 530 -8.28 -27.11 24.98
C ASN A 530 -8.81 -28.54 24.90
N ASN A 531 -8.06 -29.50 25.41
CA ASN A 531 -8.43 -30.92 25.50
C ASN A 531 -8.60 -31.40 26.96
N ILE A 532 -8.93 -30.51 27.89
CA ILE A 532 -9.18 -30.86 29.28
C ILE A 532 -10.47 -31.68 29.40
N VAL A 533 -10.37 -32.82 30.00
CA VAL A 533 -11.47 -33.76 30.29
C VAL A 533 -11.61 -33.98 31.81
N GLY A 534 -12.85 -34.14 32.27
CA GLY A 534 -13.11 -34.47 33.68
C GLY A 534 -12.94 -33.34 34.70
N GLY A 535 -12.76 -32.07 34.23
CA GLY A 535 -12.68 -30.90 35.10
C GLY A 535 -11.40 -30.85 35.96
N VAL A 536 -10.33 -31.52 35.54
CA VAL A 536 -9.04 -31.53 36.24
C VAL A 536 -8.44 -30.12 36.34
N ILE A 537 -8.79 -29.22 35.45
CA ILE A 537 -8.60 -27.78 35.56
C ILE A 537 -10.00 -27.13 35.41
N PRO A 538 -10.44 -26.29 36.36
CA PRO A 538 -11.68 -25.55 36.25
C PRO A 538 -11.73 -24.69 34.99
N ARG A 539 -12.89 -24.64 34.34
CA ARG A 539 -13.08 -23.92 33.08
C ARG A 539 -12.70 -22.44 33.15
N GLU A 540 -12.87 -21.83 34.33
CA GLU A 540 -12.55 -20.43 34.59
C GLU A 540 -11.05 -20.12 34.51
N PHE A 541 -10.17 -21.13 34.71
CA PHE A 541 -8.71 -20.95 34.67
C PHE A 541 -8.10 -21.19 33.29
N ILE A 542 -8.82 -21.85 32.36
CA ILE A 542 -8.32 -22.16 31.02
C ILE A 542 -8.00 -20.89 30.21
N PRO A 543 -8.82 -19.81 30.20
CA PRO A 543 -8.47 -18.57 29.55
C PRO A 543 -7.19 -17.92 30.11
N ALA A 544 -6.90 -18.11 31.41
CA ALA A 544 -5.68 -17.59 32.01
C ALA A 544 -4.43 -18.35 31.53
N VAL A 545 -4.53 -19.67 31.30
CA VAL A 545 -3.47 -20.47 30.67
C VAL A 545 -3.18 -19.97 29.25
N GLN A 546 -4.22 -19.80 28.44
CA GLN A 546 -4.09 -19.27 27.08
C GLN A 546 -3.41 -17.90 27.09
N LYS A 547 -3.90 -16.96 27.89
CA LYS A 547 -3.30 -15.63 28.06
C LYS A 547 -1.84 -15.70 28.50
N GLY A 548 -1.48 -16.65 29.38
CA GLY A 548 -0.11 -16.86 29.82
C GLY A 548 0.83 -17.23 28.66
N PHE A 549 0.39 -18.07 27.75
CA PHE A 549 1.15 -18.40 26.52
C PHE A 549 1.20 -17.22 25.54
N GLU A 550 0.11 -16.51 25.33
CA GLU A 550 0.06 -15.33 24.47
C GLU A 550 1.05 -14.24 24.93
N GLU A 551 1.11 -13.98 26.23
CA GLU A 551 2.07 -13.03 26.79
C GLU A 551 3.52 -13.55 26.72
N ALA A 552 3.73 -14.86 26.92
CA ALA A 552 5.06 -15.45 26.84
C ALA A 552 5.65 -15.42 25.42
N MET A 553 4.83 -15.52 24.38
CA MET A 553 5.25 -15.40 22.97
C MET A 553 5.94 -14.07 22.66
N LYS A 554 5.57 -13.00 23.35
CA LYS A 554 6.10 -11.66 23.08
C LYS A 554 7.61 -11.54 23.34
N THR A 555 8.15 -12.39 24.19
CA THR A 555 9.55 -12.34 24.64
C THR A 555 10.39 -13.56 24.28
N GLY A 556 9.91 -14.47 23.48
CA GLY A 556 10.66 -15.65 23.02
C GLY A 556 11.42 -16.44 24.09
N ALA A 557 12.01 -17.54 23.72
CA ALA A 557 12.70 -18.44 24.66
C ALA A 557 14.23 -18.49 24.51
N LEU A 558 14.78 -18.08 23.35
CA LEU A 558 16.19 -18.10 23.03
C LEU A 558 16.93 -16.81 23.37
N ALA A 559 16.49 -15.72 22.75
CA ALA A 559 17.16 -14.43 22.77
C ALA A 559 16.23 -13.26 23.13
N GLY A 560 14.97 -13.56 23.44
CA GLY A 560 13.97 -12.55 23.78
C GLY A 560 13.23 -11.97 22.57
N TYR A 561 13.43 -12.49 21.38
CA TYR A 561 12.68 -12.09 20.20
C TYR A 561 11.28 -12.74 20.17
N PRO A 562 10.26 -12.07 19.66
CA PRO A 562 8.91 -12.62 19.67
C PRO A 562 8.81 -13.95 18.92
N MET A 563 8.01 -14.89 19.47
CA MET A 563 7.68 -16.14 18.81
C MET A 563 6.68 -15.86 17.69
N ASP A 564 7.00 -16.26 16.46
CA ASP A 564 6.18 -15.99 15.29
C ASP A 564 4.85 -16.75 15.33
N SER A 565 4.93 -18.05 15.55
CA SER A 565 3.76 -18.93 15.64
C SER A 565 4.02 -20.10 16.56
N MET A 566 2.98 -20.58 17.26
CA MET A 566 3.04 -21.82 18.00
C MET A 566 1.66 -22.42 18.22
N LYS A 567 1.62 -23.74 18.38
CA LYS A 567 0.46 -24.51 18.78
C LYS A 567 0.67 -25.03 20.20
N VAL A 568 -0.33 -24.80 21.04
CA VAL A 568 -0.35 -25.35 22.40
C VAL A 568 -1.62 -26.15 22.58
N ARG A 569 -1.49 -27.42 22.98
CA ARG A 569 -2.59 -28.31 23.32
C ARG A 569 -2.56 -28.60 24.81
N LEU A 570 -3.47 -28.00 25.59
CA LEU A 570 -3.63 -28.25 27.02
C LEU A 570 -4.55 -29.47 27.22
N PHE A 571 -4.07 -30.54 27.87
CA PHE A 571 -4.85 -31.76 27.95
C PHE A 571 -4.91 -32.37 29.37
N HIS A 572 -4.09 -31.96 30.32
CA HIS A 572 -4.15 -32.42 31.70
C HIS A 572 -3.66 -31.35 32.67
N GLY A 573 -3.87 -31.58 33.96
CA GLY A 573 -3.40 -30.72 35.03
C GLY A 573 -4.09 -31.00 36.35
N SER A 574 -3.83 -30.16 37.35
CA SER A 574 -4.52 -30.22 38.63
C SER A 574 -4.62 -28.82 39.26
N TYR A 575 -5.54 -28.67 40.18
CA TYR A 575 -5.74 -27.45 40.96
C TYR A 575 -5.93 -27.76 42.43
N HIS A 576 -5.83 -26.74 43.26
CA HIS A 576 -6.09 -26.80 44.70
C HIS A 576 -7.23 -25.83 45.05
N ASP A 577 -8.27 -26.31 45.74
CA ASP A 577 -9.49 -25.55 45.98
C ASP A 577 -9.28 -24.16 46.64
N VAL A 578 -8.24 -24.04 47.45
CA VAL A 578 -7.93 -22.79 48.20
C VAL A 578 -6.82 -21.98 47.56
N ASP A 579 -5.80 -22.61 46.98
CA ASP A 579 -4.55 -21.98 46.55
C ASP A 579 -4.48 -21.74 45.03
N SER A 580 -5.45 -22.19 44.27
CA SER A 580 -5.53 -21.94 42.82
C SER A 580 -6.31 -20.69 42.51
N ASP A 581 -5.79 -19.93 41.56
CA ASP A 581 -6.44 -18.76 40.95
C ASP A 581 -5.95 -18.56 39.50
N SER A 582 -6.63 -17.69 38.76
CA SER A 582 -6.28 -17.39 37.37
C SER A 582 -4.84 -16.93 37.19
N LEU A 583 -4.33 -16.10 38.11
CA LEU A 583 -2.95 -15.61 38.04
C LEU A 583 -1.93 -16.75 38.19
N SER A 584 -2.18 -17.77 39.06
CA SER A 584 -1.32 -18.92 39.23
C SER A 584 -1.21 -19.75 37.96
N PHE A 585 -2.34 -19.92 37.22
CA PHE A 585 -2.37 -20.61 35.93
C PHE A 585 -1.72 -19.81 34.81
N GLU A 586 -1.86 -18.50 34.79
CA GLU A 586 -1.14 -17.62 33.85
C GLU A 586 0.38 -17.71 34.06
N LEU A 587 0.83 -17.69 35.32
CA LEU A 587 2.24 -17.80 35.64
C LEU A 587 2.81 -19.21 35.34
N ALA A 588 2.06 -20.28 35.61
CA ALA A 588 2.46 -21.62 35.21
C ALA A 588 2.64 -21.73 33.68
N ALA A 589 1.73 -21.17 32.88
CA ALA A 589 1.88 -21.17 31.44
C ALA A 589 3.13 -20.42 30.97
N ARG A 590 3.40 -19.24 31.54
CA ARG A 590 4.62 -18.45 31.22
C ARG A 590 5.91 -19.17 31.58
N MET A 591 5.95 -19.83 32.74
CA MET A 591 7.12 -20.59 33.17
C MET A 591 7.32 -21.85 32.32
N GLY A 592 6.25 -22.61 32.11
CA GLY A 592 6.27 -23.80 31.28
C GLY A 592 6.67 -23.54 29.84
N TYR A 593 6.23 -22.40 29.26
CA TYR A 593 6.65 -21.95 27.93
C TYR A 593 8.20 -21.84 27.85
N LYS A 594 8.85 -21.18 28.81
CA LYS A 594 10.27 -20.88 28.74
C LYS A 594 11.15 -22.14 28.66
N GLU A 595 10.75 -23.21 29.34
CA GLU A 595 11.48 -24.49 29.32
C GLU A 595 11.06 -25.38 28.14
N SER A 596 9.76 -25.47 27.89
CA SER A 596 9.22 -26.31 26.81
C SER A 596 9.60 -25.81 25.41
N ALA A 597 9.63 -24.50 25.17
CA ALA A 597 10.01 -23.94 23.87
C ALA A 597 11.47 -24.29 23.49
N LYS A 598 12.40 -24.33 24.47
CA LYS A 598 13.78 -24.80 24.23
C LYS A 598 13.80 -26.28 23.84
N GLN A 599 13.02 -27.10 24.53
CA GLN A 599 12.89 -28.54 24.24
C GLN A 599 12.20 -28.79 22.90
N ALA A 600 11.25 -27.92 22.52
CA ALA A 600 10.59 -27.91 21.21
C ALA A 600 11.49 -27.39 20.09
N GLY A 601 12.78 -27.18 20.34
CA GLY A 601 13.75 -26.80 19.32
C GLY A 601 13.53 -25.40 18.77
N ALA A 602 13.36 -24.41 19.66
CA ALA A 602 13.26 -23.01 19.25
C ALA A 602 14.49 -22.59 18.44
N LYS A 603 14.26 -21.92 17.31
CA LYS A 603 15.28 -21.39 16.40
C LYS A 603 14.97 -19.94 16.06
N LEU A 604 16.03 -19.19 15.74
CA LEU A 604 15.95 -17.82 15.30
C LEU A 604 15.55 -17.75 13.82
N MET A 605 14.68 -16.80 13.48
CA MET A 605 14.29 -16.46 12.12
C MET A 605 14.67 -15.01 11.80
N GLU A 606 15.06 -14.78 10.56
CA GLU A 606 15.40 -13.45 10.03
C GLU A 606 14.49 -13.07 8.85
N PRO A 607 14.21 -11.77 8.64
CA PRO A 607 13.45 -11.32 7.48
C PRO A 607 14.30 -11.41 6.22
N ILE A 608 13.71 -12.00 5.19
CA ILE A 608 14.28 -12.11 3.84
C ILE A 608 13.61 -11.07 2.94
N MET A 609 14.44 -10.34 2.21
CA MET A 609 14.01 -9.35 1.26
C MET A 609 14.09 -9.90 -0.16
N ALA A 610 13.04 -9.74 -0.94
CA ALA A 610 13.11 -9.88 -2.39
C ALA A 610 13.83 -8.65 -2.95
N VAL A 611 14.96 -8.87 -3.58
CA VAL A 611 15.84 -7.86 -4.16
C VAL A 611 15.79 -7.97 -5.66
N ASP A 612 15.25 -6.95 -6.32
CA ASP A 612 15.23 -6.83 -7.77
C ASP A 612 16.20 -5.73 -8.19
N VAL A 613 17.23 -6.08 -8.95
CA VAL A 613 18.26 -5.13 -9.43
C VAL A 613 18.15 -4.97 -10.93
N VAL A 614 17.85 -3.75 -11.38
CA VAL A 614 17.90 -3.38 -12.79
C VAL A 614 19.28 -2.81 -13.10
N THR A 615 20.00 -3.40 -14.03
CA THR A 615 21.39 -3.05 -14.36
C THR A 615 21.71 -3.27 -15.84
N PRO A 616 22.63 -2.46 -16.42
CA PRO A 616 23.25 -2.82 -17.70
C PRO A 616 23.99 -4.16 -17.60
N ASP A 617 24.03 -4.90 -18.72
CA ASP A 617 24.61 -6.25 -18.78
C ASP A 617 26.05 -6.32 -18.26
N GLU A 618 26.85 -5.29 -18.50
CA GLU A 618 28.27 -5.19 -18.06
C GLU A 618 28.47 -5.29 -16.53
N TYR A 619 27.48 -4.94 -15.73
CA TYR A 619 27.54 -5.01 -14.25
C TYR A 619 26.88 -6.26 -13.65
N THR A 620 26.25 -7.10 -14.45
CA THR A 620 25.53 -8.31 -13.99
C THR A 620 26.42 -9.24 -13.17
N GLY A 621 27.64 -9.50 -13.64
CA GLY A 621 28.61 -10.37 -12.93
C GLY A 621 29.01 -9.83 -11.56
N PRO A 622 29.54 -8.61 -11.46
CA PRO A 622 29.88 -7.99 -10.18
C PRO A 622 28.71 -7.93 -9.19
N ILE A 623 27.50 -7.56 -9.65
CA ILE A 623 26.32 -7.46 -8.78
C ILE A 623 25.87 -8.84 -8.30
N THR A 624 25.82 -9.84 -9.19
CA THR A 624 25.51 -11.23 -8.80
C THR A 624 26.51 -11.76 -7.77
N GLY A 625 27.79 -11.45 -7.96
CA GLY A 625 28.86 -11.81 -7.00
C GLY A 625 28.65 -11.15 -5.63
N ASP A 626 28.25 -9.88 -5.60
CA ASP A 626 27.96 -9.18 -4.34
C ASP A 626 26.71 -9.71 -3.65
N LEU A 627 25.61 -9.96 -4.39
CA LEU A 627 24.40 -10.56 -3.81
C LEU A 627 24.68 -11.94 -3.20
N ASN A 628 25.46 -12.78 -3.88
CA ASN A 628 25.88 -14.08 -3.35
C ASN A 628 26.73 -13.94 -2.07
N ARG A 629 27.66 -12.96 -2.02
CA ARG A 629 28.44 -12.65 -0.82
C ARG A 629 27.55 -12.24 0.36
N ARG A 630 26.43 -11.58 0.07
CA ARG A 630 25.40 -11.15 1.05
C ARG A 630 24.41 -12.27 1.38
N ARG A 631 24.78 -13.53 1.21
CA ARG A 631 23.92 -14.69 1.47
C ARG A 631 22.66 -14.71 0.58
N GLY A 632 22.68 -14.00 -0.54
CA GLY A 632 21.56 -13.94 -1.47
C GLY A 632 21.38 -15.26 -2.22
N ILE A 633 20.13 -15.64 -2.40
CA ILE A 633 19.72 -16.79 -3.23
C ILE A 633 19.13 -16.24 -4.51
N MET A 634 19.83 -16.45 -5.64
CA MET A 634 19.36 -16.02 -6.94
C MET A 634 18.08 -16.77 -7.33
N LYS A 635 17.01 -16.03 -7.65
CA LYS A 635 15.70 -16.57 -8.09
C LYS A 635 15.54 -16.57 -9.60
N GLY A 636 16.19 -15.64 -10.28
CA GLY A 636 16.10 -15.52 -11.73
C GLY A 636 16.87 -14.33 -12.28
N MET A 637 16.93 -14.30 -13.59
CA MET A 637 17.52 -13.21 -14.35
C MET A 637 16.70 -13.02 -15.63
N ASP A 638 16.14 -11.82 -15.79
CA ASP A 638 15.35 -11.45 -16.95
C ASP A 638 16.14 -10.44 -17.80
N SER A 639 16.32 -10.72 -19.08
CA SER A 639 17.00 -9.80 -20.01
C SER A 639 15.98 -8.94 -20.74
N ARG A 640 16.23 -7.64 -20.77
CA ARG A 640 15.44 -6.64 -21.51
C ARG A 640 16.34 -5.88 -22.49
N GLN A 641 15.75 -5.12 -23.42
CA GLN A 641 16.53 -4.26 -24.32
C GLN A 641 17.38 -3.27 -23.51
N GLY A 642 18.72 -3.51 -23.48
CA GLY A 642 19.68 -2.65 -22.81
C GLY A 642 19.80 -2.79 -21.29
N ALA A 643 19.05 -3.68 -20.65
CA ALA A 643 19.11 -3.90 -19.20
C ALA A 643 18.88 -5.37 -18.83
N VAL A 644 19.37 -5.74 -17.66
CA VAL A 644 19.14 -7.06 -17.04
C VAL A 644 18.50 -6.83 -15.67
N ILE A 645 17.50 -7.62 -15.32
CA ILE A 645 16.90 -7.65 -13.99
C ILE A 645 17.38 -8.90 -13.28
N LEU A 646 18.09 -8.69 -12.18
CA LEU A 646 18.53 -9.74 -11.28
C LEU A 646 17.52 -9.83 -10.13
N LYS A 647 16.98 -11.02 -9.89
CA LYS A 647 16.06 -11.30 -8.77
C LYS A 647 16.75 -12.20 -7.77
N ALA A 648 16.78 -11.80 -6.51
CA ALA A 648 17.38 -12.58 -5.43
C ALA A 648 16.61 -12.40 -4.12
N ASP A 649 16.61 -13.47 -3.30
CA ASP A 649 16.21 -13.37 -1.89
C ASP A 649 17.44 -13.16 -1.04
N VAL A 650 17.47 -12.10 -0.24
CA VAL A 650 18.65 -11.71 0.56
C VAL A 650 18.21 -11.38 1.99
N PRO A 651 18.91 -11.87 3.02
CA PRO A 651 18.62 -11.48 4.41
C PRO A 651 18.78 -9.98 4.62
N LEU A 652 17.84 -9.36 5.32
CA LEU A 652 17.86 -7.92 5.58
C LEU A 652 19.15 -7.48 6.29
N SER A 653 19.69 -8.30 7.18
CA SER A 653 20.96 -8.02 7.90
C SER A 653 22.15 -7.75 6.98
N GLU A 654 22.12 -8.30 5.76
CA GLU A 654 23.19 -8.16 4.75
C GLU A 654 22.96 -7.00 3.79
N LEU A 655 21.81 -6.33 3.87
CA LEU A 655 21.40 -5.30 2.92
C LEU A 655 21.61 -3.85 3.42
N PHE A 656 22.05 -3.67 4.67
CA PHE A 656 22.38 -2.34 5.18
C PHE A 656 23.47 -1.68 4.34
N GLY A 657 23.18 -0.48 3.85
CA GLY A 657 24.08 0.25 2.95
C GLY A 657 24.17 -0.29 1.52
N TYR A 658 23.43 -1.35 1.17
CA TYR A 658 23.51 -2.00 -0.15
C TYR A 658 23.27 -1.06 -1.32
N VAL A 659 22.31 -0.13 -1.23
CA VAL A 659 22.00 0.82 -2.29
C VAL A 659 23.23 1.71 -2.62
N THR A 660 23.99 2.09 -1.61
CA THR A 660 25.22 2.87 -1.79
C THR A 660 26.32 2.04 -2.46
N ASP A 661 26.48 0.78 -2.01
CA ASP A 661 27.45 -0.15 -2.62
C ASP A 661 27.08 -0.45 -4.07
N LEU A 662 25.80 -0.69 -4.36
CA LEU A 662 25.28 -0.92 -5.71
C LEU A 662 25.58 0.27 -6.64
N ARG A 663 25.32 1.49 -6.19
CA ARG A 663 25.64 2.70 -6.94
C ARG A 663 27.14 2.79 -7.26
N THR A 664 27.98 2.46 -6.28
CA THR A 664 29.44 2.47 -6.46
C THR A 664 29.87 1.41 -7.47
N MET A 665 29.36 0.17 -7.38
CA MET A 665 29.70 -0.92 -8.29
C MET A 665 29.23 -0.68 -9.73
N SER A 666 28.12 0.01 -9.90
CA SER A 666 27.48 0.23 -11.21
C SER A 666 27.70 1.62 -11.79
N SER A 667 28.56 2.43 -11.18
CA SER A 667 28.76 3.85 -11.56
C SER A 667 27.44 4.63 -11.61
N GLY A 668 26.51 4.32 -10.71
CA GLY A 668 25.18 4.93 -10.60
C GLY A 668 24.15 4.42 -11.61
N ARG A 669 24.48 3.42 -12.44
CA ARG A 669 23.59 2.94 -13.51
C ARG A 669 22.64 1.81 -13.09
N ALA A 670 22.86 1.17 -11.94
CA ALA A 670 21.97 0.16 -11.43
C ALA A 670 21.04 0.74 -10.36
N THR A 671 19.80 0.24 -10.35
CA THR A 671 18.80 0.55 -9.33
C THR A 671 18.35 -0.72 -8.65
N ALA A 672 18.01 -0.66 -7.36
CA ALA A 672 17.49 -1.79 -6.60
C ALA A 672 16.14 -1.48 -5.98
N SER A 673 15.28 -2.47 -5.99
CA SER A 673 14.03 -2.52 -5.25
C SER A 673 14.15 -3.60 -4.18
N LEU A 674 13.86 -3.27 -2.93
CA LEU A 674 13.97 -4.16 -1.78
C LEU A 674 12.58 -4.28 -1.15
N THR A 675 11.97 -5.45 -1.24
CA THR A 675 10.62 -5.70 -0.71
C THR A 675 10.67 -6.84 0.29
N PHE A 676 10.01 -6.71 1.45
CA PHE A 676 9.89 -7.83 2.37
C PHE A 676 9.20 -9.02 1.68
N SER A 677 9.80 -10.21 1.79
CA SER A 677 9.29 -11.44 1.22
C SER A 677 8.72 -12.37 2.30
N HIS A 678 9.56 -12.88 3.17
CA HIS A 678 9.18 -13.84 4.21
C HIS A 678 10.22 -13.89 5.34
N TYR A 679 9.94 -14.66 6.37
CA TYR A 679 10.92 -15.03 7.38
C TYR A 679 11.52 -16.40 7.09
N GLU A 680 12.83 -16.58 7.31
CA GLU A 680 13.54 -17.85 7.16
C GLU A 680 14.46 -18.12 8.37
N PHE A 681 14.77 -19.39 8.63
CA PHE A 681 15.65 -19.74 9.74
C PHE A 681 17.08 -19.23 9.51
N VAL A 682 17.62 -18.59 10.55
CA VAL A 682 19.01 -18.11 10.53
C VAL A 682 19.98 -19.32 10.60
N PRO A 683 21.06 -19.35 9.80
CA PRO A 683 22.11 -20.34 9.92
C PRO A 683 22.70 -20.36 11.33
N GLN A 684 23.01 -21.55 11.86
CA GLN A 684 23.37 -21.74 13.27
C GLN A 684 24.53 -20.87 13.74
N ASN A 685 25.57 -20.71 12.91
CA ASN A 685 26.74 -19.87 13.25
C ASN A 685 26.37 -18.40 13.45
N ILE A 686 25.47 -17.87 12.62
CA ILE A 686 24.99 -16.49 12.73
C ILE A 686 23.99 -16.35 13.87
N ALA A 687 23.10 -17.34 14.04
CA ALA A 687 22.15 -17.38 15.16
C ALA A 687 22.88 -17.32 16.52
N ASP A 688 23.97 -18.03 16.67
CA ASP A 688 24.77 -18.04 17.91
C ASP A 688 25.36 -16.66 18.20
N GLU A 689 25.82 -15.92 17.18
CA GLU A 689 26.33 -14.55 17.33
C GLU A 689 25.21 -13.58 17.72
N VAL A 690 24.05 -13.65 17.03
CA VAL A 690 22.88 -12.81 17.32
C VAL A 690 22.37 -13.05 18.74
N VAL A 691 22.28 -14.33 19.17
CA VAL A 691 21.84 -14.69 20.52
C VAL A 691 22.82 -14.20 21.58
N LYS A 692 24.15 -14.32 21.36
CA LYS A 692 25.17 -13.77 22.25
C LYS A 692 25.02 -12.26 22.39
N LYS A 693 24.92 -11.56 21.27
CA LYS A 693 24.75 -10.10 21.26
C LYS A 693 23.47 -9.67 21.99
N ALA A 694 22.36 -10.37 21.77
CA ALA A 694 21.08 -10.08 22.43
C ALA A 694 21.14 -10.29 23.96
N LYS A 695 21.97 -11.24 24.43
CA LYS A 695 22.20 -11.51 25.86
C LYS A 695 23.29 -10.64 26.48
N GLY A 696 23.92 -9.75 25.74
CA GLY A 696 24.99 -8.89 26.22
C GLY A 696 26.31 -9.63 26.49
N LEU A 697 26.57 -10.79 25.83
CA LEU A 697 27.73 -11.67 26.02
C LEU A 697 28.76 -11.49 24.90
#